data_f49d1e02652d9f0a59e14115a66be097
#
_entry.id   f49d1e02652d9f0a59e14115a66be097
#
_cell.length_a   1.000
_cell.length_b   1.000
_cell.length_c   1.000
_cell.angle_alpha   90.00
_cell.angle_beta   90.00
_cell.angle_gamma   90.00
#
_symmetry.space_group_name_H-M   'P 1'
#
loop_
_entity.id
_entity.type
_entity.pdbx_description
1 polymer ?
#
loop_
_entity_poly.entity_id
_entity_poly.type
_entity_poly.pdbx_seq_one_letter_code
_entity_poly.pdbx_strand_id
1 'polypeptide(L)'
;MAEKKHSPAADRPLMMLRFRIGQESGEIWKRTFAQLKKYPDCCDEVWFSTGLSVVPLDTHRKLSAAMAENAKQLRRIGIIPSLQFQSTIGHADSISAPYDNSGKTWGGYVGRFGKQCKYMNCPRQAGFLRYVNEMARIYGAWHPASIWIDDDLRLNNHSPAKEPGGCHCKDCMKAFSQLTGRKFTRKTLLQACKNDPDLQKKWDEFALDSLRGVAHAIAAGLKEVSPGTQLCLQHNSSMDRVDLFHIFQSETGLRSGSRPGAGAYSDHAPFAFLRKAVEMASMKALQPGYDVLSQVCAEIEDCPRVFSSKTAAGLRVETLYYLATGMDSISYFIMDPRLETPEWYGKELLAPLAADAPCYDAFAEHNAGSEPGGVGFAAESFGPSGLLTIGIPAALYSPYANCKAISAESIIKLPEDPLRKLLTEHSILLDGAAARAVADRGLESLIGGVVAEPASRALMEMLTDDPFNDGIEVRIHHGDHYLLTVPEKLKRATVAGRLIDLNGNEHGVSTLLFTRKNGTRVALTGCSAFATEHVSSGSLQFLYRIVDFLSGGALPALPSEPVQCSIVPRVLKDGTLRSVTVLNTVIMTQRPFRLLLRGVPDRVKTAVWWSPSETPVPLKIRRENGVCSVTLPAIAPWQIGWLKIS
;
A
#
# COMPACT_ATOMS: atom_id res chain seq x y z
N MET A 1 31.09 -22.26 -11.86
CA MET A 1 30.14 -21.14 -11.98
C MET A 1 28.90 -21.55 -11.21
N ALA A 2 28.49 -20.79 -10.20
CA ALA A 2 27.19 -21.03 -9.57
C ALA A 2 26.13 -20.58 -10.58
N GLU A 3 25.44 -21.53 -11.18
CA GLU A 3 24.26 -21.27 -12.00
C GLU A 3 23.10 -20.96 -11.06
N LYS A 4 22.23 -20.04 -11.47
CA LYS A 4 20.99 -19.74 -10.76
C LYS A 4 20.18 -21.03 -10.65
N LYS A 5 19.95 -21.52 -9.43
CA LYS A 5 19.31 -22.81 -9.17
C LYS A 5 17.80 -22.80 -9.46
N HIS A 6 17.22 -21.60 -9.60
CA HIS A 6 15.80 -21.45 -9.86
C HIS A 6 15.57 -20.75 -11.20
N SER A 7 14.95 -21.44 -12.15
CA SER A 7 14.31 -20.82 -13.29
C SER A 7 13.01 -20.17 -12.80
N PRO A 8 12.66 -18.93 -13.20
CA PRO A 8 11.41 -18.32 -12.77
C PRO A 8 10.23 -19.22 -13.23
N ALA A 9 9.59 -19.90 -12.30
CA ALA A 9 8.26 -20.44 -12.53
C ALA A 9 7.33 -19.26 -12.80
N ALA A 10 6.37 -19.41 -13.70
CA ALA A 10 5.49 -18.32 -14.16
C ALA A 10 4.70 -17.61 -13.03
N ASP A 11 4.65 -18.20 -11.84
CA ASP A 11 3.83 -17.73 -10.71
C ASP A 11 4.65 -17.33 -9.46
N ARG A 12 5.98 -17.24 -9.53
CA ARG A 12 6.76 -16.82 -8.37
C ARG A 12 6.90 -15.29 -8.33
N PRO A 13 6.97 -14.66 -7.13
CA PRO A 13 7.19 -13.23 -7.01
C PRO A 13 8.58 -12.85 -7.52
N LEU A 14 8.65 -11.82 -8.37
CA LEU A 14 9.93 -11.27 -8.80
C LEU A 14 10.54 -10.45 -7.68
N MET A 15 11.82 -10.73 -7.39
CA MET A 15 12.65 -9.97 -6.46
C MET A 15 13.57 -9.04 -7.25
N MET A 16 13.36 -7.73 -7.10
CA MET A 16 14.04 -6.70 -7.88
C MET A 16 14.97 -5.90 -6.97
N LEU A 17 16.20 -5.66 -7.41
CA LEU A 17 17.17 -4.85 -6.68
C LEU A 17 17.39 -3.52 -7.40
N ARG A 18 17.04 -2.41 -6.71
CA ARG A 18 17.18 -1.05 -7.25
C ARG A 18 18.55 -0.50 -6.94
N PHE A 19 19.23 0.05 -7.94
CA PHE A 19 20.54 0.68 -7.79
C PHE A 19 20.41 2.21 -7.76
N ARG A 20 21.36 2.84 -7.07
CA ARG A 20 21.60 4.28 -7.19
C ARG A 20 22.51 4.56 -8.37
N ILE A 21 22.40 5.79 -8.89
CA ILE A 21 23.37 6.29 -9.87
C ILE A 21 24.78 6.21 -9.30
N GLY A 22 25.72 5.78 -10.13
CA GLY A 22 27.14 5.57 -9.77
C GLY A 22 27.48 4.12 -9.41
N GLN A 23 26.48 3.28 -9.12
CA GLN A 23 26.73 1.84 -8.89
C GLN A 23 27.08 1.07 -10.18
N GLU A 24 26.75 1.64 -11.34
CA GLU A 24 26.96 1.06 -12.67
C GLU A 24 28.38 1.25 -13.22
N SER A 25 29.30 1.93 -12.52
CA SER A 25 30.59 2.31 -13.07
C SER A 25 31.80 1.93 -12.21
N GLY A 26 32.95 1.79 -12.87
CA GLY A 26 34.26 1.63 -12.27
C GLY A 26 34.40 0.45 -11.33
N GLU A 27 35.16 0.66 -10.26
CA GLU A 27 35.45 -0.36 -9.25
C GLU A 27 34.21 -0.73 -8.42
N ILE A 28 33.29 0.21 -8.22
CA ILE A 28 32.03 -0.04 -7.50
C ILE A 28 31.22 -1.10 -8.22
N TRP A 29 31.06 -0.97 -9.54
CA TRP A 29 30.36 -1.98 -10.33
C TRP A 29 31.02 -3.36 -10.23
N LYS A 30 32.34 -3.44 -10.42
CA LYS A 30 33.05 -4.72 -10.35
C LYS A 30 32.81 -5.44 -9.02
N ARG A 31 32.91 -4.71 -7.91
CA ARG A 31 32.72 -5.25 -6.56
C ARG A 31 31.22 -5.63 -6.33
N THR A 32 30.29 -4.78 -6.75
CA THR A 32 28.85 -5.08 -6.67
C THR A 32 28.49 -6.31 -7.51
N PHE A 33 28.98 -6.39 -8.74
CA PHE A 33 28.75 -7.54 -9.62
C PHE A 33 29.35 -8.84 -9.06
N ALA A 34 30.51 -8.76 -8.39
CA ALA A 34 31.09 -9.91 -7.70
C ALA A 34 30.18 -10.45 -6.60
N GLN A 35 29.47 -9.57 -5.85
CA GLN A 35 28.48 -10.01 -4.85
C GLN A 35 27.25 -10.64 -5.50
N LEU A 36 26.70 -10.04 -6.57
CA LEU A 36 25.57 -10.63 -7.32
C LEU A 36 25.91 -12.01 -7.89
N LYS A 37 27.15 -12.18 -8.41
CA LYS A 37 27.64 -13.46 -8.89
C LYS A 37 27.81 -14.49 -7.77
N LYS A 38 28.18 -14.04 -6.57
CA LYS A 38 28.33 -14.90 -5.39
C LYS A 38 26.98 -15.35 -4.83
N TYR A 39 25.96 -14.51 -4.91
CA TYR A 39 24.60 -14.74 -4.38
C TYR A 39 23.55 -14.57 -5.48
N PRO A 40 23.52 -15.42 -6.52
CA PRO A 40 22.71 -15.19 -7.73
C PRO A 40 21.20 -15.24 -7.47
N ASP A 41 20.77 -15.92 -6.41
CA ASP A 41 19.35 -16.03 -6.04
C ASP A 41 18.86 -14.87 -5.15
N CYS A 42 19.70 -13.84 -4.87
CA CYS A 42 19.29 -12.68 -4.08
C CYS A 42 18.30 -11.76 -4.79
N CYS A 43 18.26 -11.79 -6.11
CA CYS A 43 17.29 -11.05 -6.92
C CYS A 43 17.15 -11.68 -8.33
N ASP A 44 16.03 -11.38 -8.96
CA ASP A 44 15.73 -11.78 -10.35
C ASP A 44 16.07 -10.67 -11.33
N GLU A 45 15.93 -9.43 -10.89
CA GLU A 45 16.02 -8.24 -11.72
C GLU A 45 16.83 -7.16 -11.01
N VAL A 46 17.60 -6.40 -11.76
CA VAL A 46 18.34 -5.22 -11.28
C VAL A 46 17.87 -4.00 -12.06
N TRP A 47 17.49 -2.93 -11.36
CA TRP A 47 17.16 -1.65 -11.96
C TRP A 47 18.33 -0.69 -11.83
N PHE A 48 18.95 -0.35 -12.94
CA PHE A 48 19.88 0.78 -12.99
C PHE A 48 19.15 2.10 -12.79
N SER A 49 19.85 3.18 -12.45
CA SER A 49 19.24 4.48 -12.15
C SER A 49 19.76 5.59 -13.04
N THR A 50 18.85 6.43 -13.56
CA THR A 50 19.23 7.66 -14.26
C THR A 50 19.67 8.79 -13.32
N GLY A 51 19.48 8.63 -12.02
CA GLY A 51 19.71 9.66 -11.00
C GLY A 51 18.57 10.65 -10.85
N LEU A 52 18.60 11.42 -9.75
CA LEU A 52 17.52 12.33 -9.34
C LEU A 52 17.57 13.71 -10.02
N SER A 53 18.56 13.96 -10.89
CA SER A 53 18.76 15.27 -11.53
C SER A 53 18.60 15.18 -13.04
N VAL A 54 17.98 16.19 -13.62
CA VAL A 54 18.02 16.38 -15.08
C VAL A 54 19.43 16.77 -15.47
N VAL A 55 20.02 16.04 -16.42
CA VAL A 55 21.39 16.24 -16.91
C VAL A 55 21.40 16.33 -18.45
N PRO A 56 22.51 16.83 -19.08
CA PRO A 56 22.63 16.84 -20.54
C PRO A 56 22.41 15.46 -21.15
N LEU A 57 21.83 15.41 -22.35
CA LEU A 57 21.61 14.14 -23.08
C LEU A 57 22.92 13.39 -23.32
N ASP A 58 24.06 14.08 -23.48
CA ASP A 58 25.38 13.42 -23.62
C ASP A 58 25.81 12.70 -22.35
N THR A 59 25.43 13.21 -21.17
CA THR A 59 25.62 12.50 -19.90
C THR A 59 24.78 11.22 -19.87
N HIS A 60 23.53 11.29 -20.31
CA HIS A 60 22.66 10.10 -20.43
C HIS A 60 23.22 9.09 -21.45
N ARG A 61 23.79 9.53 -22.59
CA ARG A 61 24.44 8.63 -23.57
C ARG A 61 25.62 7.87 -22.96
N LYS A 62 26.50 8.57 -22.23
CA LYS A 62 27.63 7.93 -21.53
C LYS A 62 27.16 6.94 -20.48
N LEU A 63 26.17 7.31 -19.68
CA LEU A 63 25.60 6.47 -18.63
C LEU A 63 24.92 5.22 -19.23
N SER A 64 24.11 5.42 -20.27
CA SER A 64 23.44 4.35 -21.01
C SER A 64 24.43 3.35 -21.61
N ALA A 65 25.56 3.82 -22.16
CA ALA A 65 26.61 2.93 -22.68
C ALA A 65 27.24 2.05 -21.60
N ALA A 66 27.50 2.60 -20.40
CA ALA A 66 27.99 1.82 -19.27
C ALA A 66 26.98 0.79 -18.80
N MET A 67 25.70 1.18 -18.69
CA MET A 67 24.60 0.27 -18.34
C MET A 67 24.41 -0.84 -19.36
N ALA A 68 24.55 -0.55 -20.66
CA ALA A 68 24.45 -1.54 -21.72
C ALA A 68 25.51 -2.65 -21.57
N GLU A 69 26.74 -2.30 -21.20
CA GLU A 69 27.80 -3.29 -20.98
C GLU A 69 27.57 -4.11 -19.71
N ASN A 70 27.10 -3.47 -18.66
CA ASN A 70 26.75 -4.14 -17.40
C ASN A 70 25.54 -5.06 -17.56
N ALA A 71 24.56 -4.67 -18.36
CA ALA A 71 23.40 -5.48 -18.68
C ALA A 71 23.78 -6.82 -19.34
N LYS A 72 24.78 -6.82 -20.21
CA LYS A 72 25.31 -8.06 -20.80
C LYS A 72 25.90 -8.99 -19.72
N GLN A 73 26.56 -8.41 -18.70
CA GLN A 73 27.14 -9.19 -17.59
C GLN A 73 26.03 -9.79 -16.73
N LEU A 74 25.00 -9.00 -16.39
CA LEU A 74 23.84 -9.48 -15.61
C LEU A 74 23.13 -10.65 -16.33
N ARG A 75 22.85 -10.51 -17.63
CA ARG A 75 22.20 -11.57 -18.41
C ARG A 75 22.98 -12.88 -18.40
N ARG A 76 24.34 -12.83 -18.37
CA ARG A 76 25.19 -14.03 -18.30
C ARG A 76 25.09 -14.79 -16.97
N ILE A 77 24.61 -14.16 -15.92
CA ILE A 77 24.36 -14.80 -14.62
C ILE A 77 22.86 -14.98 -14.31
N GLY A 78 21.99 -14.82 -15.34
CA GLY A 78 20.56 -15.04 -15.23
C GLY A 78 19.77 -13.92 -14.54
N ILE A 79 20.38 -12.72 -14.33
CA ILE A 79 19.67 -11.57 -13.76
C ILE A 79 19.17 -10.65 -14.88
N ILE A 80 17.93 -10.26 -14.80
CA ILE A 80 17.24 -9.41 -15.78
C ILE A 80 17.67 -7.94 -15.56
N PRO A 81 18.23 -7.24 -16.57
CA PRO A 81 18.56 -5.83 -16.45
C PRO A 81 17.39 -4.93 -16.85
N SER A 82 17.06 -3.98 -15.99
CA SER A 82 16.02 -2.98 -16.16
C SER A 82 16.51 -1.59 -15.73
N LEU A 83 15.65 -0.60 -15.80
CA LEU A 83 16.00 0.79 -15.53
C LEU A 83 14.92 1.47 -14.70
N GLN A 84 15.30 2.36 -13.79
CA GLN A 84 14.41 3.37 -13.19
C GLN A 84 14.75 4.77 -13.72
N PHE A 85 13.74 5.48 -14.24
CA PHE A 85 13.80 6.89 -14.54
C PHE A 85 13.49 7.66 -13.26
N GLN A 86 14.53 8.12 -12.56
CA GLN A 86 14.38 8.82 -11.29
C GLN A 86 14.21 10.34 -11.42
N SER A 87 14.29 10.89 -12.63
CA SER A 87 14.09 12.30 -12.86
C SER A 87 13.29 12.56 -14.13
N THR A 88 12.01 12.85 -13.93
CA THR A 88 11.12 13.40 -14.95
C THR A 88 10.79 14.86 -14.59
N ILE A 89 9.68 15.14 -13.91
CA ILE A 89 9.37 16.49 -13.44
C ILE A 89 10.35 16.91 -12.35
N GLY A 90 10.75 15.98 -11.48
CA GLY A 90 11.71 16.15 -10.39
C GLY A 90 11.07 16.07 -9.01
N HIS A 91 11.86 15.69 -7.99
CA HIS A 91 11.36 15.51 -6.62
C HIS A 91 11.35 16.81 -5.81
N ALA A 92 12.52 17.45 -5.67
CA ALA A 92 12.68 18.69 -4.91
C ALA A 92 14.02 19.36 -5.24
N ASP A 93 14.09 20.67 -5.07
CA ASP A 93 15.34 21.42 -5.25
C ASP A 93 16.43 21.01 -4.24
N SER A 94 16.04 20.50 -3.07
CA SER A 94 16.97 20.09 -2.03
C SER A 94 17.71 18.77 -2.29
N ILE A 95 17.17 17.93 -3.18
CA ILE A 95 17.74 16.61 -3.50
C ILE A 95 18.24 16.51 -4.95
N SER A 96 17.93 17.50 -5.78
CA SER A 96 18.44 17.58 -7.16
C SER A 96 19.74 18.37 -7.19
N ALA A 97 20.75 17.84 -7.85
CA ALA A 97 22.00 18.57 -8.04
C ALA A 97 21.83 19.75 -9.00
N PRO A 98 22.61 20.82 -8.80
CA PRO A 98 22.70 21.88 -9.81
C PRO A 98 23.13 21.28 -11.15
N TYR A 99 22.42 21.68 -12.18
CA TYR A 99 22.68 21.29 -13.56
C TYR A 99 23.19 22.49 -14.32
N ASP A 100 24.21 22.30 -15.11
CA ASP A 100 24.56 23.28 -16.14
C ASP A 100 23.39 23.36 -17.13
N ASN A 101 22.63 24.47 -17.05
CA ASN A 101 21.47 24.71 -17.89
C ASN A 101 21.84 25.11 -19.33
N SER A 102 23.11 25.02 -19.73
CA SER A 102 23.52 25.25 -21.13
C SER A 102 22.81 24.23 -22.03
N GLY A 103 21.95 24.71 -22.92
CA GLY A 103 21.14 23.85 -23.78
C GLY A 103 19.74 23.47 -23.25
N LYS A 104 19.36 23.85 -22.04
CA LYS A 104 18.01 23.67 -21.56
C LYS A 104 17.04 24.63 -22.26
N THR A 105 16.09 24.10 -23.03
CA THR A 105 15.14 24.88 -23.86
C THR A 105 13.75 24.99 -23.20
N TRP A 106 13.61 24.69 -21.92
CA TRP A 106 12.35 24.75 -21.17
C TRP A 106 12.52 25.37 -19.78
N GLY A 107 11.42 25.87 -19.22
CA GLY A 107 11.38 26.52 -17.92
C GLY A 107 11.07 25.57 -16.77
N GLY A 108 11.29 26.07 -15.57
CA GLY A 108 11.01 25.36 -14.34
C GLY A 108 9.53 25.30 -13.98
N TYR A 109 9.21 24.40 -13.03
CA TYR A 109 7.89 24.29 -12.41
C TYR A 109 7.60 25.50 -11.52
N VAL A 110 6.40 26.04 -11.60
CA VAL A 110 5.94 27.17 -10.80
C VAL A 110 4.66 26.80 -10.08
N GLY A 111 4.66 26.82 -8.76
CA GLY A 111 3.48 26.56 -7.94
C GLY A 111 2.40 27.65 -8.08
N ARG A 112 1.19 27.35 -7.65
CA ARG A 112 0.03 28.24 -7.79
C ARG A 112 0.21 29.62 -7.12
N PHE A 113 1.00 29.71 -6.04
CA PHE A 113 1.32 30.97 -5.40
C PHE A 113 2.56 31.66 -5.99
N GLY A 114 3.11 31.14 -7.09
CA GLY A 114 4.21 31.75 -7.83
C GLY A 114 5.59 31.35 -7.35
N LYS A 115 5.70 30.42 -6.40
CA LYS A 115 6.98 29.87 -5.95
C LYS A 115 7.60 29.04 -7.06
N GLN A 116 8.78 29.38 -7.50
CA GLN A 116 9.47 28.73 -8.61
C GLN A 116 10.46 27.70 -8.07
N CYS A 117 10.43 26.50 -8.63
CA CYS A 117 11.45 25.49 -8.44
C CYS A 117 12.63 25.72 -9.39
N LYS A 118 13.85 25.52 -8.91
CA LYS A 118 15.08 25.67 -9.71
C LYS A 118 15.32 24.47 -10.62
N TYR A 119 15.06 23.26 -10.10
CA TYR A 119 15.44 22.01 -10.75
C TYR A 119 14.24 21.17 -11.22
N MET A 120 13.02 21.54 -10.80
CA MET A 120 11.80 20.89 -11.29
C MET A 120 11.38 21.44 -12.64
N ASN A 121 10.82 20.60 -13.48
CA ASN A 121 10.50 20.90 -14.87
C ASN A 121 9.01 21.13 -15.07
N CYS A 122 8.66 22.09 -15.95
CA CYS A 122 7.27 22.24 -16.37
C CYS A 122 6.89 21.10 -17.33
N PRO A 123 5.90 20.22 -16.98
CA PRO A 123 5.59 19.03 -17.77
C PRO A 123 4.95 19.31 -19.13
N ARG A 124 4.48 20.55 -19.38
CA ARG A 124 3.77 20.91 -20.60
C ARG A 124 4.67 21.51 -21.69
N GLN A 125 5.91 21.84 -21.38
CA GLN A 125 6.77 22.53 -22.34
C GLN A 125 7.33 21.58 -23.39
N ALA A 126 7.22 21.96 -24.68
CA ALA A 126 7.66 21.14 -25.80
C ALA A 126 9.15 20.75 -25.73
N GLY A 127 10.01 21.63 -25.21
CA GLY A 127 11.43 21.31 -24.97
C GLY A 127 11.62 20.17 -23.98
N PHE A 128 10.84 20.16 -22.90
CA PHE A 128 10.88 19.10 -21.90
C PHE A 128 10.34 17.78 -22.46
N LEU A 129 9.23 17.81 -23.19
CA LEU A 129 8.67 16.62 -23.83
C LEU A 129 9.65 15.97 -24.82
N ARG A 130 10.35 16.79 -25.63
CA ARG A 130 11.43 16.29 -26.50
C ARG A 130 12.59 15.68 -25.71
N TYR A 131 12.97 16.29 -24.61
CA TYR A 131 14.04 15.78 -23.76
C TYR A 131 13.71 14.40 -23.17
N VAL A 132 12.53 14.21 -22.58
CA VAL A 132 12.14 12.89 -22.01
C VAL A 132 11.94 11.83 -23.08
N ASN A 133 11.48 12.21 -24.28
CA ASN A 133 11.40 11.32 -25.44
C ASN A 133 12.79 10.83 -25.85
N GLU A 134 13.75 11.74 -26.04
CA GLU A 134 15.13 11.37 -26.40
C GLU A 134 15.82 10.58 -25.29
N MET A 135 15.56 10.88 -24.02
CA MET A 135 16.06 10.11 -22.89
C MET A 135 15.55 8.67 -22.96
N ALA A 136 14.26 8.46 -23.27
CA ALA A 136 13.67 7.13 -23.47
C ALA A 136 14.32 6.38 -24.63
N ARG A 137 14.64 7.06 -25.74
CA ARG A 137 15.38 6.46 -26.87
C ARG A 137 16.80 6.05 -26.48
N ILE A 138 17.53 6.91 -25.78
CA ILE A 138 18.91 6.64 -25.33
C ILE A 138 18.97 5.38 -24.47
N TYR A 139 18.10 5.25 -23.49
CA TYR A 139 18.09 4.09 -22.60
C TYR A 139 17.40 2.86 -23.21
N GLY A 140 16.40 3.04 -24.07
CA GLY A 140 15.79 1.96 -24.83
C GLY A 140 16.76 1.23 -25.75
N ALA A 141 17.82 1.90 -26.21
CA ALA A 141 18.78 1.36 -27.18
C ALA A 141 19.52 0.08 -26.70
N TRP A 142 19.63 -0.19 -25.39
CA TRP A 142 20.20 -1.43 -24.89
C TRP A 142 19.16 -2.49 -24.47
N HIS A 143 17.87 -2.25 -24.79
CA HIS A 143 16.75 -3.15 -24.59
C HIS A 143 16.63 -3.63 -23.13
N PRO A 144 16.38 -2.74 -22.15
CA PRO A 144 16.02 -3.13 -20.80
C PRO A 144 14.72 -3.95 -20.84
N ALA A 145 14.53 -4.86 -19.88
CA ALA A 145 13.26 -5.60 -19.81
C ALA A 145 12.10 -4.66 -19.42
N SER A 146 12.37 -3.72 -18.52
CA SER A 146 11.41 -2.70 -18.10
C SER A 146 12.07 -1.34 -17.85
N ILE A 147 11.29 -0.28 -17.99
CA ILE A 147 11.63 1.08 -17.54
C ILE A 147 10.58 1.51 -16.51
N TRP A 148 11.01 1.76 -15.28
CA TRP A 148 10.21 2.19 -14.15
C TRP A 148 10.32 3.70 -13.97
N ILE A 149 9.29 4.43 -14.39
CA ILE A 149 9.21 5.88 -14.17
C ILE A 149 8.97 6.13 -12.69
N ASP A 150 9.77 7.00 -12.09
CA ASP A 150 9.74 7.26 -10.66
C ASP A 150 8.54 8.12 -10.24
N ASP A 151 8.28 8.19 -8.96
CA ASP A 151 7.14 8.88 -8.36
C ASP A 151 7.24 10.42 -8.40
N ASP A 152 8.23 10.94 -9.12
CA ASP A 152 8.34 12.36 -9.44
C ASP A 152 7.43 12.80 -10.63
N LEU A 153 6.83 11.86 -11.35
CA LEU A 153 5.82 12.13 -12.38
C LEU A 153 4.47 12.45 -11.73
N ARG A 154 4.39 13.59 -11.03
CA ARG A 154 3.20 14.09 -10.29
C ARG A 154 3.12 15.59 -10.36
N LEU A 155 1.95 16.18 -10.01
CA LEU A 155 1.69 17.63 -10.01
C LEU A 155 1.86 18.30 -8.65
N ASN A 156 2.02 17.54 -7.59
CA ASN A 156 2.08 18.06 -6.24
C ASN A 156 3.36 17.63 -5.51
N ASN A 157 3.56 18.17 -4.32
CA ASN A 157 4.70 17.85 -3.46
C ASN A 157 6.08 18.07 -4.08
N HIS A 158 6.23 19.08 -4.94
CA HIS A 158 7.51 19.54 -5.49
C HIS A 158 8.06 20.70 -4.65
N SER A 159 9.01 20.41 -3.77
CA SER A 159 9.64 21.46 -2.96
C SER A 159 10.58 22.34 -3.83
N PRO A 160 10.50 23.69 -3.73
CA PRO A 160 9.77 24.48 -2.74
C PRO A 160 8.29 24.77 -3.09
N ALA A 161 7.79 24.43 -4.26
CA ALA A 161 6.38 24.63 -4.64
C ALA A 161 5.55 23.40 -4.24
N LYS A 162 5.25 23.27 -2.94
CA LYS A 162 4.56 22.09 -2.37
C LYS A 162 3.05 22.05 -2.64
N GLU A 163 2.49 23.10 -3.18
CA GLU A 163 1.05 23.22 -3.37
C GLU A 163 0.57 22.29 -4.51
N PRO A 164 -0.61 21.64 -4.36
CA PRO A 164 -1.22 20.89 -5.44
C PRO A 164 -1.76 21.79 -6.56
N GLY A 165 -2.11 21.20 -7.69
CA GLY A 165 -2.83 21.87 -8.78
C GLY A 165 -1.99 22.19 -10.01
N GLY A 166 -0.83 21.57 -10.16
CA GLY A 166 -0.05 21.64 -11.38
C GLY A 166 0.82 22.90 -11.56
N CYS A 167 1.43 23.03 -12.72
CA CYS A 167 2.35 24.11 -13.02
C CYS A 167 1.62 25.38 -13.47
N HIS A 168 1.91 26.50 -12.81
CA HIS A 168 1.37 27.83 -13.09
C HIS A 168 2.41 28.78 -13.75
N CYS A 169 3.34 28.26 -14.55
CA CYS A 169 4.29 29.09 -15.30
C CYS A 169 3.58 29.89 -16.40
N LYS A 170 4.28 30.85 -16.99
CA LYS A 170 3.70 31.73 -18.05
C LYS A 170 3.08 30.95 -19.20
N ASP A 171 3.71 29.85 -19.61
CA ASP A 171 3.24 29.05 -20.76
C ASP A 171 1.98 28.25 -20.40
N CYS A 172 1.91 27.68 -19.21
CA CYS A 172 0.71 27.00 -18.72
C CYS A 172 -0.46 27.98 -18.56
N MET A 173 -0.22 29.17 -18.02
CA MET A 173 -1.24 30.22 -17.90
C MET A 173 -1.76 30.68 -19.25
N LYS A 174 -0.85 30.85 -20.23
CA LYS A 174 -1.21 31.20 -21.61
C LYS A 174 -2.04 30.10 -22.27
N ALA A 175 -1.59 28.86 -22.19
CA ALA A 175 -2.28 27.71 -22.78
C ALA A 175 -3.70 27.52 -22.18
N PHE A 176 -3.86 27.65 -20.87
CA PHE A 176 -5.17 27.58 -20.24
C PHE A 176 -6.08 28.75 -20.60
N SER A 177 -5.52 29.94 -20.72
CA SER A 177 -6.28 31.12 -21.18
C SER A 177 -6.78 30.94 -22.62
N GLN A 178 -5.99 30.32 -23.50
CA GLN A 178 -6.41 29.96 -24.87
C GLN A 178 -7.51 28.87 -24.84
N LEU A 179 -7.35 27.82 -24.03
CA LEU A 179 -8.33 26.75 -23.91
C LEU A 179 -9.72 27.25 -23.46
N THR A 180 -9.73 28.23 -22.57
CA THR A 180 -10.99 28.73 -21.98
C THR A 180 -11.53 29.98 -22.68
N GLY A 181 -10.78 30.59 -23.59
CA GLY A 181 -11.11 31.90 -24.22
C GLY A 181 -11.04 33.10 -23.25
N ARG A 182 -10.53 32.88 -22.02
CA ARG A 182 -10.49 33.88 -20.93
C ARG A 182 -9.03 34.16 -20.55
N LYS A 183 -8.68 35.44 -20.35
CA LYS A 183 -7.33 35.80 -19.87
C LYS A 183 -7.22 35.68 -18.36
N PHE A 184 -6.20 34.96 -17.89
CA PHE A 184 -5.91 34.80 -16.48
C PHE A 184 -4.46 35.17 -16.14
N THR A 185 -4.31 35.80 -14.98
CA THR A 185 -3.08 35.77 -14.20
C THR A 185 -3.23 34.66 -13.14
N ARG A 186 -2.14 34.23 -12.48
CA ARG A 186 -2.25 33.27 -11.38
C ARG A 186 -3.28 33.70 -10.32
N LYS A 187 -3.20 34.96 -9.86
CA LYS A 187 -4.11 35.50 -8.85
C LYS A 187 -5.57 35.47 -9.29
N THR A 188 -5.86 35.91 -10.51
CA THR A 188 -7.24 35.92 -11.03
C THR A 188 -7.76 34.53 -11.31
N LEU A 189 -6.92 33.59 -11.73
CA LEU A 189 -7.32 32.18 -11.89
C LEU A 189 -7.69 31.55 -10.54
N LEU A 190 -6.85 31.69 -9.51
CA LEU A 190 -7.12 31.14 -8.19
C LEU A 190 -8.42 31.68 -7.60
N GLN A 191 -8.68 32.98 -7.76
CA GLN A 191 -9.93 33.59 -7.30
C GLN A 191 -11.14 33.10 -8.11
N ALA A 192 -10.99 32.95 -9.42
CA ALA A 192 -12.05 32.45 -10.29
C ALA A 192 -12.38 30.98 -9.97
N CYS A 193 -11.40 30.12 -9.82
CA CYS A 193 -11.58 28.71 -9.44
C CYS A 193 -12.23 28.53 -8.07
N LYS A 194 -11.96 29.42 -7.11
CA LYS A 194 -12.60 29.39 -5.80
C LYS A 194 -14.12 29.63 -5.89
N ASN A 195 -14.55 30.43 -6.85
CA ASN A 195 -15.95 30.85 -7.03
C ASN A 195 -16.67 30.04 -8.12
N ASP A 196 -15.95 29.26 -8.92
CA ASP A 196 -16.46 28.52 -10.08
C ASP A 196 -15.87 27.09 -10.05
N PRO A 197 -16.61 26.11 -9.45
CA PRO A 197 -16.16 24.72 -9.39
C PRO A 197 -15.93 24.07 -10.76
N ASP A 198 -16.67 24.47 -11.79
CA ASP A 198 -16.49 23.93 -13.13
C ASP A 198 -15.20 24.43 -13.75
N LEU A 199 -14.82 25.68 -13.49
CA LEU A 199 -13.52 26.21 -13.90
C LEU A 199 -12.39 25.51 -13.14
N GLN A 200 -12.54 25.23 -11.84
CA GLN A 200 -11.57 24.44 -11.07
C GLN A 200 -11.38 23.06 -11.69
N LYS A 201 -12.47 22.36 -11.99
CA LYS A 201 -12.42 21.05 -12.64
C LYS A 201 -11.73 21.10 -14.01
N LYS A 202 -11.98 22.14 -14.81
CA LYS A 202 -11.28 22.35 -16.09
C LYS A 202 -9.78 22.59 -15.90
N TRP A 203 -9.38 23.33 -14.85
CA TRP A 203 -7.97 23.52 -14.53
C TRP A 203 -7.30 22.22 -14.10
N ASP A 204 -7.95 21.44 -13.24
CA ASP A 204 -7.43 20.18 -12.75
C ASP A 204 -7.22 19.18 -13.92
N GLU A 205 -8.20 19.05 -14.80
CA GLU A 205 -8.07 18.21 -16.00
C GLU A 205 -6.96 18.72 -16.95
N PHE A 206 -6.87 20.03 -17.18
CA PHE A 206 -5.78 20.63 -17.93
C PHE A 206 -4.42 20.35 -17.30
N ALA A 207 -4.31 20.38 -15.97
CA ALA A 207 -3.08 20.05 -15.26
C ALA A 207 -2.73 18.56 -15.41
N LEU A 208 -3.69 17.64 -15.18
CA LEU A 208 -3.51 16.19 -15.35
C LEU A 208 -3.10 15.80 -16.78
N ASP A 209 -3.64 16.48 -17.78
CA ASP A 209 -3.27 16.29 -19.19
C ASP A 209 -1.78 16.52 -19.46
N SER A 210 -1.12 17.34 -18.66
CA SER A 210 0.33 17.52 -18.77
C SER A 210 1.14 16.29 -18.35
N LEU A 211 0.64 15.47 -17.42
CA LEU A 211 1.25 14.19 -17.05
C LEU A 211 1.07 13.16 -18.17
N ARG A 212 -0.12 13.12 -18.78
CA ARG A 212 -0.37 12.28 -19.96
C ARG A 212 0.59 12.63 -21.10
N GLY A 213 0.82 13.93 -21.34
CA GLY A 213 1.79 14.39 -22.35
C GLY A 213 3.21 13.87 -22.10
N VAL A 214 3.67 13.83 -20.86
CA VAL A 214 4.98 13.25 -20.50
C VAL A 214 4.98 11.75 -20.73
N ALA A 215 3.93 11.04 -20.30
CA ALA A 215 3.79 9.60 -20.50
C ALA A 215 3.82 9.22 -21.98
N HIS A 216 3.06 9.92 -22.83
CA HIS A 216 3.10 9.74 -24.28
C HIS A 216 4.49 10.00 -24.89
N ALA A 217 5.17 11.06 -24.44
CA ALA A 217 6.49 11.41 -24.95
C ALA A 217 7.53 10.32 -24.64
N ILE A 218 7.52 9.77 -23.42
CA ILE A 218 8.40 8.66 -23.01
C ILE A 218 8.06 7.40 -23.82
N ALA A 219 6.78 7.02 -23.87
CA ALA A 219 6.32 5.82 -24.55
C ALA A 219 6.64 5.85 -26.05
N ALA A 220 6.41 6.97 -26.71
CA ALA A 220 6.71 7.15 -28.15
C ALA A 220 8.21 7.00 -28.42
N GLY A 221 9.07 7.63 -27.60
CA GLY A 221 10.53 7.49 -27.75
C GLY A 221 11.02 6.07 -27.55
N LEU A 222 10.45 5.36 -26.59
CA LEU A 222 10.81 3.97 -26.31
C LEU A 222 10.35 3.02 -27.43
N LYS A 223 9.12 3.17 -27.90
CA LYS A 223 8.52 2.34 -28.96
C LYS A 223 9.37 2.28 -30.23
N GLU A 224 10.00 3.39 -30.59
CA GLU A 224 10.84 3.49 -31.80
C GLU A 224 12.11 2.62 -31.72
N VAL A 225 12.67 2.43 -30.53
CA VAL A 225 13.99 1.78 -30.36
C VAL A 225 13.91 0.45 -29.62
N SER A 226 12.87 0.23 -28.79
CA SER A 226 12.73 -0.98 -27.99
C SER A 226 11.26 -1.34 -27.72
N PRO A 227 10.52 -1.79 -28.73
CA PRO A 227 9.10 -2.11 -28.61
C PRO A 227 8.81 -3.27 -27.63
N GLY A 228 9.82 -4.06 -27.26
CA GLY A 228 9.71 -5.15 -26.29
C GLY A 228 9.96 -4.73 -24.83
N THR A 229 10.30 -3.46 -24.58
CA THR A 229 10.54 -2.96 -23.21
C THR A 229 9.23 -2.52 -22.57
N GLN A 230 8.93 -3.04 -21.38
CA GLN A 230 7.76 -2.70 -20.60
C GLN A 230 7.93 -1.30 -19.97
N LEU A 231 6.89 -0.46 -20.01
CA LEU A 231 6.82 0.77 -19.22
C LEU A 231 6.03 0.55 -17.94
N CYS A 232 6.62 0.96 -16.82
CA CYS A 232 6.09 0.78 -15.47
C CYS A 232 6.13 2.10 -14.71
N LEU A 233 5.32 2.22 -13.65
CA LEU A 233 5.23 3.41 -12.84
C LEU A 233 5.51 3.10 -11.36
N GLN A 234 6.44 3.84 -10.77
CA GLN A 234 6.60 3.93 -9.34
C GLN A 234 5.71 5.09 -8.85
N HIS A 235 4.95 4.88 -7.79
CA HIS A 235 4.09 5.94 -7.27
C HIS A 235 3.90 5.83 -5.76
N ASN A 236 3.44 6.91 -5.14
CA ASN A 236 3.13 7.02 -3.72
C ASN A 236 1.75 7.67 -3.52
N SER A 237 1.28 7.74 -2.28
CA SER A 237 -0.04 8.28 -1.92
C SER A 237 -0.24 9.76 -2.26
N SER A 238 0.84 10.51 -2.52
CA SER A 238 0.75 11.92 -2.93
C SER A 238 0.64 12.12 -4.45
N MET A 239 0.67 11.05 -5.25
CA MET A 239 0.52 11.14 -6.69
C MET A 239 -0.92 11.42 -7.10
N ASP A 240 -1.04 12.08 -8.26
CA ASP A 240 -2.33 12.36 -8.85
C ASP A 240 -2.97 11.08 -9.39
N ARG A 241 -4.28 10.97 -9.27
CA ARG A 241 -5.05 9.84 -9.81
C ARG A 241 -5.34 10.05 -11.29
N VAL A 242 -4.32 9.86 -12.10
CA VAL A 242 -4.39 9.92 -13.56
C VAL A 242 -4.08 8.55 -14.12
N ASP A 243 -4.83 8.16 -15.13
CA ASP A 243 -4.61 6.91 -15.85
C ASP A 243 -3.41 7.06 -16.80
N LEU A 244 -2.27 6.57 -16.37
CA LEU A 244 -1.05 6.48 -17.16
C LEU A 244 -0.81 5.05 -17.69
N PHE A 245 -1.36 4.03 -17.02
CA PHE A 245 -1.11 2.64 -17.38
C PHE A 245 -1.76 2.26 -18.72
N HIS A 246 -2.98 2.73 -18.98
CA HIS A 246 -3.59 2.54 -20.30
C HIS A 246 -2.84 3.30 -21.42
N ILE A 247 -2.23 4.45 -21.11
CA ILE A 247 -1.37 5.15 -22.07
C ILE A 247 -0.15 4.29 -22.39
N PHE A 248 0.54 3.76 -21.37
CA PHE A 248 1.69 2.89 -21.59
C PHE A 248 1.32 1.65 -22.40
N GLN A 249 0.22 0.98 -22.06
CA GLN A 249 -0.25 -0.18 -22.80
C GLN A 249 -0.63 0.15 -24.24
N SER A 250 -1.37 1.24 -24.49
CA SER A 250 -1.80 1.63 -25.84
C SER A 250 -0.63 1.99 -26.75
N GLU A 251 0.41 2.61 -26.20
CA GLU A 251 1.59 2.98 -26.95
C GLU A 251 2.58 1.83 -27.18
N THR A 252 2.81 0.98 -26.18
CA THR A 252 3.80 -0.11 -26.26
C THR A 252 3.20 -1.46 -26.67
N GLY A 253 1.89 -1.64 -26.50
CA GLY A 253 1.22 -2.94 -26.65
C GLY A 253 1.46 -3.92 -25.49
N LEU A 254 2.20 -3.52 -24.45
CA LEU A 254 2.58 -4.36 -23.32
C LEU A 254 1.80 -3.96 -22.07
N ARG A 255 1.46 -4.93 -21.23
CA ARG A 255 0.92 -4.68 -19.89
C ARG A 255 1.98 -3.97 -19.05
N SER A 256 1.54 -3.10 -18.15
CA SER A 256 2.41 -2.28 -17.32
C SER A 256 2.70 -2.95 -15.96
N GLY A 257 3.70 -2.45 -15.24
CA GLY A 257 3.94 -2.74 -13.82
C GLY A 257 3.68 -1.52 -12.95
N SER A 258 3.24 -1.74 -11.71
CA SER A 258 3.06 -0.71 -10.70
C SER A 258 3.94 -0.97 -9.49
N ARG A 259 4.63 0.05 -8.97
CA ARG A 259 5.35 0.00 -7.70
C ARG A 259 4.76 1.06 -6.76
N PRO A 260 3.70 0.74 -6.02
CA PRO A 260 3.26 1.59 -4.93
C PRO A 260 4.32 1.62 -3.83
N GLY A 261 4.60 2.79 -3.30
CA GLY A 261 5.59 3.02 -2.27
C GLY A 261 5.10 3.95 -1.17
N ALA A 262 5.65 3.77 0.03
CA ALA A 262 5.39 4.60 1.20
C ALA A 262 6.54 4.50 2.20
N GLY A 263 6.65 5.46 3.13
CA GLY A 263 7.72 5.48 4.11
C GLY A 263 7.64 4.35 5.14
N ALA A 264 8.62 3.49 5.18
CA ALA A 264 9.02 2.60 6.27
C ALA A 264 10.48 2.26 6.01
N TYR A 265 11.36 3.18 6.39
CA TYR A 265 12.74 3.21 5.93
C TYR A 265 13.73 2.58 6.91
N SER A 266 13.28 2.16 8.09
CA SER A 266 14.16 1.53 9.08
C SER A 266 13.38 0.59 10.02
N ASP A 267 14.09 -0.34 10.65
CA ASP A 267 13.54 -1.26 11.65
C ASP A 267 13.28 -0.58 13.01
N HIS A 268 13.68 0.70 13.18
CA HIS A 268 13.44 1.47 14.40
C HIS A 268 11.95 1.80 14.64
N ALA A 269 11.13 1.74 13.61
CA ALA A 269 9.69 1.94 13.71
C ALA A 269 8.95 0.76 13.06
N PRO A 270 8.98 -0.43 13.67
CA PRO A 270 8.50 -1.66 13.05
C PRO A 270 7.03 -1.59 12.64
N PHE A 271 6.17 -0.85 13.37
CA PHE A 271 4.77 -0.68 12.96
C PHE A 271 4.58 0.13 11.66
N ALA A 272 5.60 0.86 11.22
CA ALA A 272 5.51 1.66 10.01
C ALA A 272 5.27 0.78 8.76
N PHE A 273 5.82 -0.43 8.69
CA PHE A 273 5.61 -1.30 7.55
C PHE A 273 4.17 -1.85 7.46
N LEU A 274 3.47 -2.03 8.59
CA LEU A 274 2.05 -2.40 8.59
C LEU A 274 1.20 -1.28 7.95
N ARG A 275 1.46 -0.03 8.32
CA ARG A 275 0.81 1.13 7.70
C ARG A 275 1.16 1.24 6.22
N LYS A 276 2.41 0.99 5.86
CA LYS A 276 2.86 0.94 4.46
C LYS A 276 2.09 -0.10 3.65
N ALA A 277 1.83 -1.29 4.21
CA ALA A 277 1.02 -2.30 3.55
C ALA A 277 -0.40 -1.80 3.25
N VAL A 278 -1.04 -1.09 4.20
CA VAL A 278 -2.36 -0.46 4.00
C VAL A 278 -2.28 0.58 2.89
N GLU A 279 -1.27 1.44 2.89
CA GLU A 279 -1.09 2.49 1.89
C GLU A 279 -0.88 1.91 0.49
N MET A 280 0.00 0.92 0.34
CA MET A 280 0.23 0.25 -0.95
C MET A 280 -1.03 -0.46 -1.46
N ALA A 281 -1.76 -1.16 -0.58
CA ALA A 281 -3.02 -1.81 -0.94
C ALA A 281 -4.09 -0.80 -1.34
N SER A 282 -4.14 0.38 -0.71
CA SER A 282 -5.06 1.46 -1.10
C SER A 282 -4.73 2.02 -2.48
N MET A 283 -3.44 2.22 -2.79
CA MET A 283 -3.02 2.65 -4.11
C MET A 283 -3.39 1.62 -5.19
N LYS A 284 -3.17 0.32 -4.91
CA LYS A 284 -3.62 -0.78 -5.80
C LYS A 284 -5.12 -0.70 -6.07
N ALA A 285 -5.94 -0.39 -5.07
CA ALA A 285 -7.39 -0.38 -5.21
C ALA A 285 -7.96 0.89 -5.86
N LEU A 286 -7.24 2.00 -5.82
CA LEU A 286 -7.79 3.33 -6.13
C LEU A 286 -7.13 4.01 -7.33
N GLN A 287 -5.94 3.57 -7.75
CA GLN A 287 -5.26 4.13 -8.91
C GLN A 287 -5.94 3.63 -10.19
N PRO A 288 -6.31 4.50 -11.14
CA PRO A 288 -6.85 4.09 -12.43
C PRO A 288 -5.88 3.22 -13.24
N GLY A 289 -6.41 2.30 -14.05
CA GLY A 289 -5.63 1.48 -14.96
C GLY A 289 -4.98 0.22 -14.34
N TYR A 290 -5.37 -0.18 -13.15
CA TYR A 290 -4.84 -1.41 -12.53
C TYR A 290 -5.26 -2.71 -13.24
N ASP A 291 -6.31 -2.68 -14.04
CA ASP A 291 -6.79 -3.80 -14.86
C ASP A 291 -5.82 -4.21 -16.00
N VAL A 292 -4.94 -3.28 -16.41
CA VAL A 292 -3.91 -3.53 -17.43
C VAL A 292 -2.53 -3.83 -16.85
N LEU A 293 -2.41 -4.06 -15.53
CA LEU A 293 -1.14 -4.40 -14.92
C LEU A 293 -0.79 -5.88 -15.07
N SER A 294 0.50 -6.16 -15.29
CA SER A 294 1.09 -7.49 -15.21
C SER A 294 1.58 -7.84 -13.82
N GLN A 295 1.91 -6.80 -13.01
CA GLN A 295 2.44 -6.98 -11.67
C GLN A 295 2.25 -5.73 -10.81
N VAL A 296 2.13 -5.94 -9.49
CA VAL A 296 2.14 -4.89 -8.46
C VAL A 296 3.28 -5.16 -7.49
N CYS A 297 4.32 -4.33 -7.57
CA CYS A 297 5.58 -4.51 -6.88
C CYS A 297 5.60 -3.70 -5.57
N ALA A 298 5.73 -4.33 -4.41
CA ALA A 298 5.91 -3.61 -3.16
C ALA A 298 7.30 -2.97 -3.09
N GLU A 299 7.37 -1.75 -2.55
CA GLU A 299 8.63 -1.12 -2.23
C GLU A 299 9.15 -1.57 -0.87
N ILE A 300 10.39 -2.02 -0.80
CA ILE A 300 11.17 -2.11 0.43
C ILE A 300 12.38 -1.20 0.27
N GLU A 301 12.39 -0.10 1.00
CA GLU A 301 13.45 0.90 0.95
C GLU A 301 14.09 1.08 2.31
N ASP A 302 15.41 1.21 2.30
CA ASP A 302 16.25 1.56 3.43
C ASP A 302 16.75 3.01 3.29
N CYS A 303 16.62 3.83 4.31
CA CYS A 303 17.10 5.22 4.25
C CYS A 303 17.43 5.77 5.65
N PRO A 304 18.73 6.08 5.89
CA PRO A 304 19.89 5.86 5.04
C PRO A 304 20.21 4.36 4.91
N ARG A 305 20.93 3.97 3.86
CA ARG A 305 21.27 2.57 3.56
C ARG A 305 22.53 2.16 4.30
N VAL A 306 22.40 1.98 5.61
CA VAL A 306 23.51 1.69 6.55
C VAL A 306 23.14 0.54 7.48
N PHE A 307 24.15 -0.06 8.12
CA PHE A 307 23.98 -1.24 8.96
C PHE A 307 22.90 -1.11 10.06
N SER A 308 22.64 0.12 10.53
CA SER A 308 21.71 0.37 11.63
C SER A 308 20.26 0.58 11.19
N SER A 309 19.98 0.63 9.88
CA SER A 309 18.63 0.98 9.40
C SER A 309 17.74 -0.23 9.22
N LYS A 310 18.12 -1.19 8.37
CA LYS A 310 17.37 -2.43 8.13
C LYS A 310 18.24 -3.66 8.26
N THR A 311 17.66 -4.68 8.86
CA THR A 311 18.27 -6.00 9.01
C THR A 311 17.72 -6.99 7.98
N ALA A 312 18.42 -8.08 7.75
CA ALA A 312 17.90 -9.18 6.93
C ALA A 312 16.59 -9.75 7.48
N ALA A 313 16.44 -9.79 8.81
CA ALA A 313 15.20 -10.21 9.46
C ALA A 313 14.04 -9.26 9.15
N GLY A 314 14.27 -7.94 9.19
CA GLY A 314 13.29 -6.93 8.80
C GLY A 314 12.88 -7.06 7.33
N LEU A 315 13.85 -7.22 6.41
CA LEU A 315 13.57 -7.46 4.99
C LEU A 315 12.69 -8.70 4.77
N ARG A 316 12.97 -9.79 5.46
CA ARG A 316 12.19 -11.04 5.38
C ARG A 316 10.75 -10.85 5.85
N VAL A 317 10.55 -10.19 6.98
CA VAL A 317 9.21 -9.92 7.52
C VAL A 317 8.41 -9.03 6.58
N GLU A 318 9.00 -7.92 6.11
CA GLU A 318 8.34 -7.02 5.17
C GLU A 318 7.98 -7.74 3.87
N THR A 319 8.90 -8.53 3.30
CA THR A 319 8.67 -9.31 2.07
C THR A 319 7.46 -10.22 2.20
N LEU A 320 7.45 -11.11 3.20
CA LEU A 320 6.35 -12.06 3.40
C LEU A 320 5.03 -11.36 3.72
N TYR A 321 5.08 -10.28 4.50
CA TYR A 321 3.88 -9.54 4.85
C TYR A 321 3.26 -8.81 3.66
N TYR A 322 4.07 -8.18 2.81
CA TYR A 322 3.57 -7.50 1.61
C TYR A 322 3.01 -8.51 0.58
N LEU A 323 3.65 -9.66 0.41
CA LEU A 323 3.11 -10.74 -0.40
C LEU A 323 1.79 -11.27 0.17
N ALA A 324 1.69 -11.43 1.51
CA ALA A 324 0.44 -11.84 2.17
C ALA A 324 -0.69 -10.84 1.93
N THR A 325 -0.41 -9.55 1.92
CA THR A 325 -1.39 -8.48 1.70
C THR A 325 -1.72 -8.21 0.22
N GLY A 326 -1.22 -9.04 -0.71
CA GLY A 326 -1.65 -9.06 -2.11
C GLY A 326 -0.74 -8.30 -3.07
N MET A 327 0.53 -8.08 -2.70
CA MET A 327 1.56 -7.67 -3.66
C MET A 327 2.09 -8.89 -4.41
N ASP A 328 2.47 -8.69 -5.68
CA ASP A 328 2.89 -9.79 -6.56
C ASP A 328 4.42 -9.92 -6.66
N SER A 329 5.14 -8.86 -6.32
CA SER A 329 6.60 -8.76 -6.42
C SER A 329 7.15 -7.73 -5.44
N ILE A 330 8.48 -7.72 -5.27
CA ILE A 330 9.17 -6.85 -4.31
C ILE A 330 10.31 -6.10 -5.00
N SER A 331 10.44 -4.80 -4.76
CA SER A 331 11.60 -4.01 -5.15
C SER A 331 12.38 -3.52 -3.93
N TYR A 332 13.63 -3.95 -3.83
CA TYR A 332 14.53 -3.58 -2.75
C TYR A 332 15.42 -2.40 -3.15
N PHE A 333 15.36 -1.30 -2.41
CA PHE A 333 16.26 -0.17 -2.55
C PHE A 333 17.11 -0.02 -1.28
N ILE A 334 18.00 -0.98 -1.08
CA ILE A 334 18.72 -1.26 0.18
C ILE A 334 20.22 -1.06 0.11
N MET A 335 20.77 -0.64 -1.05
CA MET A 335 22.21 -0.50 -1.24
C MET A 335 22.59 0.92 -1.64
N ASP A 336 23.64 1.44 -1.01
CA ASP A 336 24.36 2.65 -1.42
C ASP A 336 25.87 2.48 -1.13
N PRO A 337 26.67 2.05 -2.13
CA PRO A 337 28.10 1.79 -1.94
C PRO A 337 28.97 2.99 -1.53
N ARG A 338 28.36 4.16 -1.36
CA ARG A 338 29.02 5.34 -0.77
C ARG A 338 28.92 5.36 0.75
N LEU A 339 28.01 4.56 1.33
CA LEU A 339 27.73 4.49 2.76
C LEU A 339 28.33 3.22 3.38
N GLU A 340 28.15 2.08 2.70
CA GLU A 340 28.72 0.79 3.11
C GLU A 340 29.36 0.10 1.90
N THR A 341 30.27 -0.85 2.14
CA THR A 341 30.95 -1.54 1.04
C THR A 341 30.05 -2.54 0.34
N PRO A 342 30.26 -2.83 -0.96
CA PRO A 342 29.54 -3.90 -1.66
C PRO A 342 29.64 -5.25 -0.96
N GLU A 343 30.76 -5.57 -0.33
CA GLU A 343 30.98 -6.81 0.41
C GLU A 343 30.14 -6.87 1.69
N TRP A 344 29.98 -5.74 2.37
CA TRP A 344 29.10 -5.64 3.53
C TRP A 344 27.65 -5.94 3.11
N TYR A 345 27.13 -5.26 2.07
CA TYR A 345 25.80 -5.54 1.53
C TYR A 345 25.65 -7.00 1.08
N GLY A 346 26.70 -7.53 0.43
CA GLY A 346 26.75 -8.92 0.00
C GLY A 346 26.54 -9.90 1.15
N LYS A 347 27.26 -9.70 2.25
CA LYS A 347 27.22 -10.58 3.43
C LYS A 347 25.94 -10.38 4.25
N GLU A 348 25.58 -9.13 4.56
CA GLU A 348 24.55 -8.83 5.55
C GLU A 348 23.13 -8.82 4.94
N LEU A 349 22.98 -8.53 3.65
CA LEU A 349 21.66 -8.43 3.01
C LEU A 349 21.46 -9.42 1.85
N LEU A 350 22.41 -9.48 0.88
CA LEU A 350 22.18 -10.32 -0.32
C LEU A 350 22.30 -11.81 -0.04
N ALA A 351 23.22 -12.22 0.84
CA ALA A 351 23.34 -13.62 1.24
C ALA A 351 22.08 -14.14 1.96
N PRO A 352 21.50 -13.41 2.95
CA PRO A 352 20.22 -13.77 3.54
C PRO A 352 19.06 -13.78 2.53
N LEU A 353 18.95 -12.77 1.64
CA LEU A 353 17.91 -12.76 0.60
C LEU A 353 18.00 -14.01 -0.30
N ALA A 354 19.20 -14.39 -0.71
CA ALA A 354 19.40 -15.61 -1.49
C ALA A 354 19.05 -16.88 -0.71
N ALA A 355 19.34 -16.92 0.59
CA ALA A 355 18.97 -18.04 1.46
C ALA A 355 17.46 -18.15 1.67
N ASP A 356 16.74 -17.01 1.67
CA ASP A 356 15.31 -16.95 1.85
C ASP A 356 14.49 -17.17 0.55
N ALA A 357 15.11 -17.13 -0.62
CA ALA A 357 14.42 -17.28 -1.90
C ALA A 357 13.52 -18.54 -1.98
N PRO A 358 13.94 -19.75 -1.52
CA PRO A 358 13.06 -20.91 -1.49
C PRO A 358 11.82 -20.75 -0.58
N CYS A 359 11.96 -19.96 0.49
CA CYS A 359 10.84 -19.64 1.39
C CYS A 359 9.81 -18.76 0.68
N TYR A 360 10.25 -17.77 -0.08
CA TYR A 360 9.37 -16.89 -0.86
C TYR A 360 8.66 -17.65 -1.99
N ASP A 361 9.37 -18.56 -2.66
CA ASP A 361 8.77 -19.43 -3.68
C ASP A 361 7.68 -20.32 -3.09
N ALA A 362 7.96 -20.97 -1.94
CA ALA A 362 6.96 -21.79 -1.24
C ALA A 362 5.75 -20.96 -0.78
N PHE A 363 5.99 -19.74 -0.29
CA PHE A 363 4.92 -18.83 0.09
C PHE A 363 4.01 -18.48 -1.09
N ALA A 364 4.60 -18.14 -2.23
CA ALA A 364 3.86 -17.81 -3.45
C ALA A 364 3.05 -19.00 -3.98
N GLU A 365 3.63 -20.19 -4.06
CA GLU A 365 2.94 -21.43 -4.45
C GLU A 365 1.73 -21.70 -3.53
N HIS A 366 1.94 -21.57 -2.22
CA HIS A 366 0.88 -21.81 -1.23
C HIS A 366 -0.27 -20.79 -1.31
N ASN A 367 -0.03 -19.62 -1.89
CA ASN A 367 -1.00 -18.53 -2.01
C ASN A 367 -1.48 -18.27 -3.44
N ALA A 368 -1.03 -19.06 -4.42
CA ALA A 368 -1.38 -18.88 -5.83
C ALA A 368 -2.90 -18.79 -6.04
N GLY A 369 -3.35 -17.79 -6.81
CA GLY A 369 -4.76 -17.56 -7.16
C GLY A 369 -5.66 -17.13 -6.00
N SER A 370 -5.10 -16.79 -4.83
CA SER A 370 -5.86 -16.34 -3.67
C SER A 370 -5.67 -14.84 -3.40
N GLU A 371 -6.64 -14.26 -2.70
CA GLU A 371 -6.63 -12.85 -2.28
C GLU A 371 -6.87 -12.72 -0.76
N PRO A 372 -6.47 -11.62 -0.12
CA PRO A 372 -6.76 -11.39 1.29
C PRO A 372 -8.26 -11.40 1.58
N GLY A 373 -8.69 -12.12 2.64
CA GLY A 373 -10.06 -12.16 3.14
C GLY A 373 -10.15 -11.68 4.59
N GLY A 374 -11.34 -11.23 5.02
CA GLY A 374 -11.56 -10.73 6.38
C GLY A 374 -12.17 -9.34 6.43
N VAL A 375 -11.71 -8.49 7.34
CA VAL A 375 -12.16 -7.11 7.49
C VAL A 375 -11.43 -6.23 6.47
N GLY A 376 -12.20 -5.63 5.55
CA GLY A 376 -11.67 -4.68 4.58
C GLY A 376 -11.71 -3.24 5.11
N PHE A 377 -10.93 -2.37 4.46
CA PHE A 377 -10.88 -0.94 4.75
C PHE A 377 -11.58 -0.16 3.62
N ALA A 378 -12.06 1.04 3.96
CA ALA A 378 -12.52 1.97 2.95
C ALA A 378 -11.36 2.78 2.38
N ALA A 379 -11.56 3.32 1.17
CA ALA A 379 -10.56 4.10 0.47
C ALA A 379 -10.00 5.26 1.31
N GLU A 380 -8.71 5.51 1.16
CA GLU A 380 -7.99 6.71 1.63
C GLU A 380 -7.80 6.88 3.13
N SER A 381 -7.89 5.82 3.93
CA SER A 381 -7.76 5.98 5.38
C SER A 381 -6.79 4.99 5.99
N PHE A 382 -5.90 5.51 6.84
CA PHE A 382 -5.04 4.73 7.72
C PHE A 382 -5.69 4.41 9.08
N GLY A 383 -6.86 5.01 9.37
CA GLY A 383 -7.53 4.90 10.66
C GLY A 383 -7.70 3.46 11.16
N PRO A 384 -8.20 2.51 10.34
CA PRO A 384 -8.35 1.13 10.75
C PRO A 384 -7.04 0.33 10.89
N SER A 385 -5.86 0.89 10.60
CA SER A 385 -4.59 0.16 10.65
C SER A 385 -4.26 -0.43 12.03
N GLY A 386 -4.79 0.12 13.11
CA GLY A 386 -4.70 -0.46 14.46
C GLY A 386 -5.23 -1.89 14.54
N LEU A 387 -6.26 -2.24 13.77
CA LEU A 387 -6.82 -3.59 13.70
C LEU A 387 -5.80 -4.65 13.24
N LEU A 388 -4.73 -4.23 12.55
CA LEU A 388 -3.68 -5.14 12.10
C LEU A 388 -2.81 -5.71 13.23
N THR A 389 -2.91 -5.22 14.45
CA THR A 389 -2.04 -5.63 15.55
C THR A 389 -2.74 -6.45 16.63
N ILE A 390 -4.05 -6.63 16.51
CA ILE A 390 -4.90 -7.20 17.56
C ILE A 390 -5.68 -8.45 17.14
N GLY A 391 -5.19 -9.20 16.17
CA GLY A 391 -5.80 -10.47 15.77
C GLY A 391 -7.03 -10.36 14.87
N ILE A 392 -7.44 -9.17 14.46
CA ILE A 392 -8.53 -9.01 13.48
C ILE A 392 -8.03 -9.44 12.10
N PRO A 393 -8.70 -10.40 11.42
CA PRO A 393 -8.28 -10.86 10.11
C PRO A 393 -8.45 -9.75 9.08
N ALA A 394 -7.35 -9.35 8.43
CA ALA A 394 -7.31 -8.20 7.54
C ALA A 394 -7.40 -8.60 6.07
N ALA A 395 -8.37 -8.03 5.36
CA ALA A 395 -8.51 -8.10 3.91
C ALA A 395 -8.00 -6.83 3.21
N LEU A 396 -7.66 -5.79 3.97
CA LEU A 396 -7.31 -4.45 3.47
C LEU A 396 -8.34 -3.96 2.43
N TYR A 397 -7.91 -3.73 1.19
CA TYR A 397 -8.76 -3.27 0.08
C TYR A 397 -9.19 -4.41 -0.86
N SER A 398 -9.02 -5.66 -0.45
CA SER A 398 -9.42 -6.80 -1.26
C SER A 398 -10.92 -6.79 -1.58
N PRO A 399 -11.32 -7.22 -2.78
CA PRO A 399 -12.72 -7.42 -3.14
C PRO A 399 -13.38 -8.57 -2.35
N TYR A 400 -12.60 -9.43 -1.70
CA TYR A 400 -13.08 -10.56 -0.89
C TYR A 400 -13.23 -10.22 0.59
N ALA A 401 -13.30 -8.93 0.94
CA ALA A 401 -13.58 -8.51 2.30
C ALA A 401 -15.01 -8.91 2.72
N ASN A 402 -15.13 -9.52 3.89
CA ASN A 402 -16.42 -9.97 4.45
C ASN A 402 -17.25 -8.83 5.04
N CYS A 403 -16.59 -7.79 5.55
CA CYS A 403 -17.19 -6.55 6.04
C CYS A 403 -16.18 -5.41 5.89
N LYS A 404 -16.62 -4.16 6.12
CA LYS A 404 -15.77 -2.96 5.97
C LYS A 404 -15.65 -2.19 7.27
N ALA A 405 -14.44 -1.89 7.71
CA ALA A 405 -14.17 -0.89 8.74
C ALA A 405 -13.96 0.47 8.07
N ILE A 406 -14.74 1.48 8.50
CA ILE A 406 -14.79 2.78 7.84
C ILE A 406 -14.49 3.86 8.87
N SER A 407 -13.41 4.61 8.68
CA SER A 407 -13.05 5.72 9.56
C SER A 407 -13.75 7.02 9.15
N ALA A 408 -13.77 8.00 10.07
CA ALA A 408 -14.25 9.35 9.80
C ALA A 408 -13.54 10.01 8.60
N GLU A 409 -12.23 9.79 8.47
CA GLU A 409 -11.45 10.32 7.35
C GLU A 409 -11.96 9.83 6.00
N SER A 410 -12.29 8.54 5.88
CA SER A 410 -12.88 7.96 4.66
C SER A 410 -14.22 8.60 4.32
N ILE A 411 -15.07 8.82 5.34
CA ILE A 411 -16.39 9.43 5.15
C ILE A 411 -16.26 10.88 4.68
N ILE A 412 -15.32 11.64 5.23
CA ILE A 412 -15.10 13.04 4.87
C ILE A 412 -14.57 13.17 3.43
N LYS A 413 -13.67 12.27 3.02
CA LYS A 413 -12.96 12.35 1.74
C LYS A 413 -13.72 11.76 0.55
N LEU A 414 -14.54 10.74 0.77
CA LEU A 414 -15.25 10.08 -0.32
C LEU A 414 -16.33 10.99 -0.94
N PRO A 415 -16.46 11.02 -2.28
CA PRO A 415 -17.61 11.59 -2.96
C PRO A 415 -18.92 10.93 -2.50
N GLU A 416 -20.04 11.62 -2.66
CA GLU A 416 -21.31 11.16 -2.07
C GLU A 416 -21.77 9.81 -2.64
N ASP A 417 -21.75 9.61 -3.96
CA ASP A 417 -22.23 8.35 -4.56
C ASP A 417 -21.40 7.13 -4.14
N PRO A 418 -20.06 7.13 -4.20
CA PRO A 418 -19.25 6.05 -3.65
C PRO A 418 -19.48 5.82 -2.15
N LEU A 419 -19.67 6.88 -1.37
CA LEU A 419 -19.94 6.76 0.05
C LEU A 419 -21.32 6.12 0.31
N ARG A 420 -22.36 6.52 -0.42
CA ARG A 420 -23.71 5.91 -0.33
C ARG A 420 -23.64 4.40 -0.63
N LYS A 421 -22.96 4.00 -1.69
CA LYS A 421 -22.73 2.57 -2.03
C LYS A 421 -22.02 1.84 -0.91
N LEU A 422 -20.91 2.39 -0.43
CA LEU A 422 -20.14 1.80 0.67
C LEU A 422 -21.01 1.58 1.92
N LEU A 423 -21.80 2.59 2.31
CA LEU A 423 -22.66 2.53 3.49
C LEU A 423 -23.86 1.60 3.33
N THR A 424 -24.33 1.29 2.13
CA THR A 424 -25.56 0.51 1.90
C THR A 424 -25.34 -0.91 1.40
N GLU A 425 -24.29 -1.14 0.61
CA GLU A 425 -24.05 -2.41 -0.06
C GLU A 425 -23.16 -3.36 0.76
N HIS A 426 -22.50 -2.88 1.82
CA HIS A 426 -21.61 -3.66 2.66
C HIS A 426 -22.12 -3.74 4.11
N SER A 427 -21.71 -4.81 4.81
CA SER A 427 -21.70 -4.84 6.27
C SER A 427 -20.58 -3.93 6.77
N ILE A 428 -20.86 -3.07 7.74
CA ILE A 428 -19.97 -1.96 8.13
C ILE A 428 -19.76 -1.86 9.64
N LEU A 429 -18.52 -1.58 10.00
CA LEU A 429 -18.11 -1.13 11.33
C LEU A 429 -17.77 0.36 11.27
N LEU A 430 -18.45 1.16 12.09
CA LEU A 430 -18.19 2.58 12.27
C LEU A 430 -17.92 2.86 13.75
N ASP A 431 -16.86 3.62 14.04
CA ASP A 431 -16.70 4.20 15.37
C ASP A 431 -17.54 5.48 15.52
N GLY A 432 -17.55 6.06 16.71
CA GLY A 432 -18.36 7.25 17.01
C GLY A 432 -17.97 8.45 16.13
N ALA A 433 -16.69 8.64 15.85
CA ALA A 433 -16.22 9.70 14.96
C ALA A 433 -16.71 9.51 13.53
N ALA A 434 -16.71 8.26 13.04
CA ALA A 434 -17.21 7.92 11.72
C ALA A 434 -18.75 8.09 11.64
N ALA A 435 -19.49 7.63 12.67
CA ALA A 435 -20.93 7.83 12.74
C ALA A 435 -21.32 9.31 12.77
N ARG A 436 -20.55 10.14 13.50
CA ARG A 436 -20.70 11.60 13.49
C ARG A 436 -20.45 12.20 12.10
N ALA A 437 -19.39 11.81 11.44
CA ALA A 437 -19.09 12.29 10.09
C ALA A 437 -20.17 11.91 9.06
N VAL A 438 -20.86 10.76 9.22
CA VAL A 438 -22.03 10.39 8.41
C VAL A 438 -23.18 11.36 8.66
N ALA A 439 -23.48 11.69 9.93
CA ALA A 439 -24.53 12.63 10.29
C ALA A 439 -24.23 14.06 9.80
N ASP A 440 -22.99 14.52 9.93
CA ASP A 440 -22.56 15.85 9.44
C ASP A 440 -22.73 16.00 7.92
N ARG A 441 -22.84 14.89 7.18
CA ARG A 441 -23.14 14.85 5.74
C ARG A 441 -24.63 14.63 5.43
N GLY A 442 -25.52 14.57 6.43
CA GLY A 442 -26.95 14.31 6.25
C GLY A 442 -27.26 12.89 5.76
N LEU A 443 -26.38 11.92 6.06
CA LEU A 443 -26.49 10.53 5.59
C LEU A 443 -26.84 9.54 6.72
N GLU A 444 -27.23 10.02 7.91
CA GLU A 444 -27.55 9.20 9.09
C GLU A 444 -28.65 8.16 8.81
N SER A 445 -29.56 8.44 7.89
CA SER A 445 -30.60 7.47 7.47
C SER A 445 -30.00 6.16 6.92
N LEU A 446 -28.80 6.20 6.33
CA LEU A 446 -28.07 5.04 5.81
C LEU A 446 -27.48 4.16 6.92
N ILE A 447 -27.36 4.68 8.13
CA ILE A 447 -26.90 3.96 9.33
C ILE A 447 -28.01 3.85 10.38
N GLY A 448 -29.26 3.71 9.94
CA GLY A 448 -30.42 3.52 10.81
C GLY A 448 -30.99 4.80 11.42
N GLY A 449 -30.52 5.97 11.02
CA GLY A 449 -30.90 7.27 11.58
C GLY A 449 -30.22 7.55 12.93
N VAL A 450 -29.14 6.84 13.24
CA VAL A 450 -28.36 7.02 14.48
C VAL A 450 -27.47 8.25 14.34
N VAL A 451 -27.42 9.07 15.39
CA VAL A 451 -26.52 10.23 15.49
C VAL A 451 -25.54 10.00 16.64
N ALA A 452 -24.27 10.27 16.38
CA ALA A 452 -23.23 10.15 17.38
C ALA A 452 -22.75 11.55 17.82
N GLU A 453 -22.62 11.77 19.14
CA GLU A 453 -22.13 13.02 19.71
C GLU A 453 -20.99 12.74 20.70
N PRO A 454 -19.91 13.54 20.69
CA PRO A 454 -18.83 13.37 21.67
C PRO A 454 -19.40 13.47 23.09
N ALA A 455 -19.01 12.54 23.94
CA ALA A 455 -19.38 12.56 25.35
C ALA A 455 -18.60 13.66 26.09
N SER A 456 -19.29 14.50 26.86
CA SER A 456 -18.71 15.66 27.54
C SER A 456 -17.87 15.32 28.78
N ARG A 457 -17.80 14.04 29.20
CA ARG A 457 -17.11 13.56 30.41
C ARG A 457 -16.30 12.33 30.10
N ALA A 458 -15.26 12.07 30.89
CA ALA A 458 -14.57 10.79 30.89
C ALA A 458 -15.55 9.70 31.34
N LEU A 459 -16.05 8.97 30.37
CA LEU A 459 -17.03 7.90 30.55
C LEU A 459 -16.36 6.55 30.25
N MET A 460 -16.97 5.48 30.74
CA MET A 460 -16.57 4.12 30.45
C MET A 460 -17.68 3.43 29.70
N GLU A 461 -17.34 2.51 28.78
CA GLU A 461 -18.34 1.60 28.22
C GLU A 461 -18.49 0.41 29.12
N MET A 462 -19.73 0.11 29.49
CA MET A 462 -20.13 -1.15 30.14
C MET A 462 -20.94 -1.97 29.16
N LEU A 463 -20.56 -3.23 28.97
CA LEU A 463 -21.34 -4.16 28.16
C LEU A 463 -22.64 -4.53 28.89
N THR A 464 -23.73 -4.59 28.13
CA THR A 464 -25.07 -4.97 28.64
C THR A 464 -25.15 -6.47 28.92
N ASP A 465 -26.24 -6.90 29.57
CA ASP A 465 -26.57 -8.32 29.77
C ASP A 465 -27.24 -8.95 28.52
N ASP A 466 -27.12 -8.34 27.35
CA ASP A 466 -27.58 -8.94 26.10
C ASP A 466 -26.81 -10.24 25.81
N PRO A 467 -27.47 -11.31 25.34
CA PRO A 467 -26.83 -12.58 24.99
C PRO A 467 -25.67 -12.46 24.00
N PHE A 468 -25.63 -11.38 23.24
CA PHE A 468 -24.48 -11.06 22.40
C PHE A 468 -23.16 -10.95 23.19
N ASN A 469 -23.21 -10.59 24.46
CA ASN A 469 -22.08 -10.39 25.35
C ASN A 469 -21.76 -11.59 26.25
N ASP A 470 -22.47 -12.71 26.13
CA ASP A 470 -22.28 -13.88 26.99
C ASP A 470 -20.84 -14.40 26.99
N GLY A 471 -20.29 -14.69 28.16
CA GLY A 471 -18.92 -15.20 28.36
C GLY A 471 -17.81 -14.15 28.18
N ILE A 472 -18.12 -12.87 28.05
CA ILE A 472 -17.14 -11.80 28.18
C ILE A 472 -17.09 -11.36 29.64
N GLU A 473 -15.97 -11.67 30.33
CA GLU A 473 -15.83 -11.40 31.76
C GLU A 473 -15.52 -9.93 32.05
N VAL A 474 -14.61 -9.31 31.28
CA VAL A 474 -14.24 -7.91 31.44
C VAL A 474 -15.19 -7.06 30.60
N ARG A 475 -16.03 -6.28 31.28
CA ARG A 475 -17.15 -5.55 30.66
C ARG A 475 -16.96 -4.03 30.62
N ILE A 476 -15.87 -3.50 31.15
CA ILE A 476 -15.58 -2.06 31.17
C ILE A 476 -14.45 -1.73 30.20
N HIS A 477 -14.66 -0.72 29.38
CA HIS A 477 -13.68 -0.20 28.44
C HIS A 477 -13.49 1.31 28.65
N HIS A 478 -12.24 1.78 28.55
CA HIS A 478 -11.86 3.19 28.63
C HIS A 478 -11.43 3.70 27.25
N GLY A 479 -11.66 4.98 26.96
CA GLY A 479 -11.22 5.64 25.72
C GLY A 479 -12.03 6.89 25.41
N ASP A 480 -11.83 7.46 24.25
CA ASP A 480 -12.68 8.52 23.71
C ASP A 480 -14.06 7.94 23.36
N HIS A 481 -15.09 8.59 23.85
CA HIS A 481 -16.46 8.07 23.74
C HIS A 481 -17.39 9.02 23.00
N TYR A 482 -18.32 8.41 22.28
CA TYR A 482 -19.47 9.05 21.67
C TYR A 482 -20.74 8.41 22.20
N LEU A 483 -21.73 9.25 22.46
CA LEU A 483 -23.08 8.83 22.80
C LEU A 483 -23.88 8.63 21.53
N LEU A 484 -24.55 7.49 21.41
CA LEU A 484 -25.39 7.17 20.25
C LEU A 484 -26.86 7.46 20.57
N THR A 485 -27.45 8.43 19.85
CA THR A 485 -28.88 8.67 19.86
C THR A 485 -29.55 7.70 18.88
N VAL A 486 -30.35 6.76 19.41
CA VAL A 486 -30.98 5.69 18.66
C VAL A 486 -32.45 6.03 18.39
N PRO A 487 -32.91 6.12 17.12
CA PRO A 487 -34.32 6.40 16.82
C PRO A 487 -35.26 5.28 17.26
N GLU A 488 -36.43 5.62 17.78
CA GLU A 488 -37.48 4.65 18.23
C GLU A 488 -37.87 3.64 17.15
N LYS A 489 -37.82 4.03 15.88
CA LYS A 489 -38.13 3.15 14.74
C LYS A 489 -37.14 1.98 14.56
N LEU A 490 -35.95 2.04 15.16
CA LEU A 490 -34.91 1.00 15.07
C LEU A 490 -35.11 -0.10 16.14
N LYS A 491 -36.35 -0.64 16.26
CA LYS A 491 -36.77 -1.56 17.34
C LYS A 491 -36.06 -2.92 17.40
N ARG A 492 -35.33 -3.33 16.35
CA ARG A 492 -34.65 -4.64 16.26
C ARG A 492 -33.13 -4.53 16.39
N ALA A 493 -32.66 -3.45 16.94
CA ALA A 493 -31.22 -3.27 17.18
C ALA A 493 -30.85 -3.85 18.56
N THR A 494 -29.71 -4.53 18.62
CA THR A 494 -29.08 -4.97 19.88
C THR A 494 -28.28 -3.80 20.45
N VAL A 495 -28.61 -3.39 21.66
CA VAL A 495 -27.79 -2.47 22.46
C VAL A 495 -26.78 -3.30 23.24
N ALA A 496 -25.55 -3.39 22.72
CA ALA A 496 -24.53 -4.24 23.29
C ALA A 496 -23.64 -3.52 24.33
N GLY A 497 -23.59 -2.17 24.31
CA GLY A 497 -22.81 -1.37 25.25
C GLY A 497 -23.52 -0.07 25.63
N ARG A 498 -23.23 0.41 26.86
CA ARG A 498 -23.75 1.67 27.40
C ARG A 498 -22.62 2.47 28.04
N LEU A 499 -22.70 3.77 27.98
CA LEU A 499 -21.79 4.68 28.68
C LEU A 499 -22.23 4.86 30.12
N ILE A 500 -21.28 4.71 31.03
CA ILE A 500 -21.44 4.97 32.46
C ILE A 500 -20.38 5.96 32.94
N ASP A 501 -20.70 6.72 33.98
CA ASP A 501 -19.73 7.55 34.69
C ASP A 501 -18.97 6.75 35.76
N LEU A 502 -18.03 7.40 36.45
CA LEU A 502 -17.26 6.80 37.54
C LEU A 502 -18.11 6.37 38.74
N ASN A 503 -19.35 6.84 38.85
CA ASN A 503 -20.28 6.47 39.92
C ASN A 503 -21.22 5.33 39.48
N GLY A 504 -21.08 4.84 38.24
CA GLY A 504 -21.95 3.80 37.66
C GLY A 504 -23.27 4.30 37.09
N ASN A 505 -23.50 5.62 37.02
CA ASN A 505 -24.72 6.16 36.42
C ASN A 505 -24.67 5.99 34.89
N GLU A 506 -25.76 5.51 34.33
CA GLU A 506 -25.92 5.34 32.88
C GLU A 506 -26.17 6.67 32.18
N HIS A 507 -25.48 6.93 31.07
CA HIS A 507 -25.62 8.12 30.22
C HIS A 507 -26.22 7.84 28.86
N GLY A 508 -26.30 6.58 28.41
CA GLY A 508 -26.93 6.17 27.16
C GLY A 508 -26.17 5.11 26.38
N VAL A 509 -26.54 4.92 25.13
CA VAL A 509 -26.02 3.84 24.28
C VAL A 509 -24.64 4.18 23.73
N SER A 510 -23.69 3.24 23.83
CA SER A 510 -22.36 3.31 23.19
C SER A 510 -22.22 2.36 22.01
N THR A 511 -22.73 1.12 22.12
CA THR A 511 -22.60 0.14 21.02
C THR A 511 -23.95 -0.40 20.60
N LEU A 512 -24.17 -0.34 19.29
CA LEU A 512 -25.43 -0.72 18.63
C LEU A 512 -25.17 -1.63 17.43
N LEU A 513 -25.91 -2.74 17.35
CA LEU A 513 -25.80 -3.72 16.28
C LEU A 513 -27.18 -3.94 15.64
N PHE A 514 -27.25 -4.00 14.31
CA PHE A 514 -28.49 -4.34 13.61
C PHE A 514 -28.24 -4.89 12.20
N THR A 515 -29.25 -5.61 11.69
CA THR A 515 -29.26 -6.12 10.33
C THR A 515 -30.28 -5.33 9.49
N ARG A 516 -29.86 -4.87 8.32
CA ARG A 516 -30.71 -4.18 7.37
C ARG A 516 -31.63 -5.15 6.60
N LYS A 517 -32.64 -4.63 5.93
CA LYS A 517 -33.57 -5.44 5.11
C LYS A 517 -32.89 -6.20 3.97
N ASN A 518 -31.79 -5.67 3.43
CA ASN A 518 -30.99 -6.31 2.40
C ASN A 518 -30.01 -7.37 2.92
N GLY A 519 -30.04 -7.67 4.23
CA GLY A 519 -29.17 -8.65 4.87
C GLY A 519 -27.80 -8.11 5.31
N THR A 520 -27.39 -6.90 4.88
CA THR A 520 -26.15 -6.29 5.36
C THR A 520 -26.27 -5.88 6.83
N ARG A 521 -25.16 -5.86 7.55
CA ARG A 521 -25.12 -5.63 8.99
C ARG A 521 -24.36 -4.36 9.33
N VAL A 522 -24.77 -3.73 10.41
CA VAL A 522 -24.18 -2.48 10.90
C VAL A 522 -23.78 -2.65 12.35
N ALA A 523 -22.56 -2.25 12.67
CA ALA A 523 -22.09 -2.06 14.03
C ALA A 523 -21.63 -0.61 14.18
N LEU A 524 -22.18 0.07 15.17
CA LEU A 524 -21.79 1.42 15.58
C LEU A 524 -21.21 1.32 16.98
N THR A 525 -19.97 1.77 17.18
CA THR A 525 -19.31 1.75 18.48
C THR A 525 -19.01 3.18 18.93
N GLY A 526 -19.53 3.60 20.07
CA GLY A 526 -19.24 4.91 20.66
C GLY A 526 -17.78 5.05 21.08
N CYS A 527 -17.09 3.92 21.34
CA CYS A 527 -15.63 3.90 21.52
C CYS A 527 -14.94 3.85 20.17
N SER A 528 -13.69 4.31 20.10
CA SER A 528 -12.88 4.11 18.91
C SER A 528 -12.49 2.65 18.77
N ALA A 529 -13.17 1.92 17.87
CA ALA A 529 -12.83 0.53 17.54
C ALA A 529 -11.46 0.39 16.87
N PHE A 530 -10.85 1.50 16.44
CA PHE A 530 -9.60 1.53 15.68
C PHE A 530 -8.40 1.97 16.53
N ALA A 531 -8.63 2.54 17.72
CA ALA A 531 -7.59 2.87 18.69
C ALA A 531 -7.30 1.64 19.55
N THR A 532 -6.07 1.13 19.48
CA THR A 532 -5.69 -0.15 20.11
C THR A 532 -4.87 0.02 21.37
N GLU A 533 -4.55 1.26 21.76
CA GLU A 533 -3.67 1.57 22.88
C GLU A 533 -4.29 1.26 24.26
N HIS A 534 -5.62 1.11 24.32
CA HIS A 534 -6.36 0.92 25.59
C HIS A 534 -7.32 -0.27 25.54
N VAL A 535 -7.02 -1.27 24.71
CA VAL A 535 -7.91 -2.44 24.52
C VAL A 535 -7.67 -3.47 25.62
N SER A 536 -8.68 -3.72 26.47
CA SER A 536 -8.67 -4.84 27.39
C SER A 536 -8.95 -6.17 26.68
N SER A 537 -8.65 -7.30 27.32
CA SER A 537 -8.99 -8.62 26.78
C SER A 537 -10.49 -8.77 26.48
N GLY A 538 -11.35 -8.26 27.37
CA GLY A 538 -12.81 -8.28 27.16
C GLY A 538 -13.24 -7.40 25.99
N SER A 539 -12.67 -6.19 25.87
CA SER A 539 -12.93 -5.30 24.72
C SER A 539 -12.51 -5.94 23.41
N LEU A 540 -11.41 -6.67 23.39
CA LEU A 540 -10.94 -7.36 22.18
C LEU A 540 -11.84 -8.56 21.83
N GLN A 541 -12.26 -9.36 22.82
CA GLN A 541 -13.26 -10.41 22.61
C GLN A 541 -14.57 -9.86 22.06
N PHE A 542 -15.02 -8.72 22.59
CA PHE A 542 -16.19 -8.01 22.11
C PHE A 542 -16.03 -7.58 20.65
N LEU A 543 -14.89 -6.99 20.28
CA LEU A 543 -14.59 -6.60 18.92
C LEU A 543 -14.54 -7.81 17.97
N TYR A 544 -13.99 -8.95 18.39
CA TYR A 544 -14.03 -10.19 17.61
C TYR A 544 -15.47 -10.64 17.31
N ARG A 545 -16.38 -10.53 18.29
CA ARG A 545 -17.80 -10.83 18.07
C ARG A 545 -18.48 -9.84 17.12
N ILE A 546 -18.15 -8.56 17.24
CA ILE A 546 -18.69 -7.53 16.35
C ILE A 546 -18.28 -7.84 14.89
N VAL A 547 -17.00 -8.12 14.62
CA VAL A 547 -16.57 -8.40 13.25
C VAL A 547 -17.08 -9.75 12.74
N ASP A 548 -17.25 -10.75 13.63
CA ASP A 548 -17.87 -12.03 13.28
C ASP A 548 -19.37 -11.85 12.96
N PHE A 549 -20.09 -11.07 13.77
CA PHE A 549 -21.47 -10.66 13.46
C PHE A 549 -21.55 -9.97 12.11
N LEU A 550 -20.72 -8.97 11.85
CA LEU A 550 -20.73 -8.22 10.59
C LEU A 550 -20.49 -9.11 9.38
N SER A 551 -19.59 -10.07 9.50
CA SER A 551 -19.31 -11.04 8.43
C SER A 551 -20.40 -12.09 8.23
N GLY A 552 -21.37 -12.20 9.15
CA GLY A 552 -22.34 -13.29 9.15
C GLY A 552 -21.76 -14.63 9.60
N GLY A 553 -20.70 -14.62 10.38
CA GLY A 553 -19.97 -15.82 10.76
C GLY A 553 -19.10 -16.38 9.63
N ALA A 554 -18.74 -15.57 8.64
CA ALA A 554 -17.99 -15.98 7.44
C ALA A 554 -16.53 -15.49 7.41
N LEU A 555 -16.00 -14.94 8.52
CA LEU A 555 -14.56 -14.59 8.56
C LEU A 555 -13.71 -15.83 8.33
N PRO A 556 -12.76 -15.80 7.38
CA PRO A 556 -11.97 -16.98 7.01
C PRO A 556 -11.13 -17.54 8.17
N ALA A 557 -10.66 -16.66 9.04
CA ALA A 557 -9.92 -17.00 10.24
C ALA A 557 -10.26 -16.02 11.37
N LEU A 558 -10.30 -16.49 12.62
CA LEU A 558 -10.51 -15.64 13.80
C LEU A 558 -9.88 -16.31 15.04
N PRO A 559 -9.06 -15.62 15.84
CA PRO A 559 -8.61 -16.15 17.11
C PRO A 559 -9.78 -16.44 18.05
N SER A 560 -9.71 -17.53 18.83
CA SER A 560 -10.72 -17.82 19.84
C SER A 560 -10.49 -17.05 21.16
N GLU A 561 -9.35 -16.39 21.27
CA GLU A 561 -8.88 -15.64 22.44
C GLU A 561 -8.09 -14.40 22.01
N PRO A 562 -7.97 -13.36 22.83
CA PRO A 562 -7.22 -12.15 22.52
C PRO A 562 -5.76 -12.44 22.20
N VAL A 563 -5.29 -11.93 21.05
CA VAL A 563 -3.90 -12.03 20.61
C VAL A 563 -3.40 -10.70 20.06
N GLN A 564 -2.10 -10.46 20.17
CA GLN A 564 -1.43 -9.30 19.61
C GLN A 564 -0.63 -9.69 18.36
N CYS A 565 -1.36 -10.09 17.32
CA CYS A 565 -0.81 -10.53 16.05
C CYS A 565 -1.52 -9.83 14.88
N SER A 566 -0.80 -9.66 13.78
CA SER A 566 -1.43 -9.42 12.51
C SER A 566 -1.82 -10.74 11.85
N ILE A 567 -3.05 -10.83 11.36
CA ILE A 567 -3.62 -12.04 10.74
C ILE A 567 -4.10 -11.68 9.34
N VAL A 568 -3.58 -12.35 8.32
CA VAL A 568 -3.97 -12.15 6.91
C VAL A 568 -4.37 -13.50 6.31
N PRO A 569 -5.67 -13.82 6.30
CA PRO A 569 -6.16 -15.00 5.58
C PRO A 569 -6.11 -14.78 4.07
N ARG A 570 -5.85 -15.83 3.32
CA ARG A 570 -5.89 -15.84 1.85
C ARG A 570 -6.97 -16.80 1.39
N VAL A 571 -7.92 -16.30 0.59
CA VAL A 571 -9.07 -17.06 0.10
C VAL A 571 -9.11 -17.12 -1.42
N LEU A 572 -9.58 -18.23 -1.96
CA LEU A 572 -9.89 -18.37 -3.38
C LEU A 572 -11.22 -17.68 -3.72
N LYS A 573 -11.50 -17.50 -5.01
CA LYS A 573 -12.72 -16.85 -5.49
C LYS A 573 -14.01 -17.50 -5.00
N ASP A 574 -13.99 -18.79 -4.73
CA ASP A 574 -15.13 -19.56 -4.20
C ASP A 574 -15.28 -19.51 -2.68
N GLY A 575 -14.43 -18.72 -2.00
CA GLY A 575 -14.40 -18.58 -0.53
C GLY A 575 -13.56 -19.67 0.17
N THR A 576 -12.94 -20.59 -0.54
CA THR A 576 -12.06 -21.60 0.06
C THR A 576 -10.84 -20.96 0.69
N LEU A 577 -10.59 -21.25 1.97
CA LEU A 577 -9.39 -20.78 2.68
C LEU A 577 -8.15 -21.51 2.17
N ARG A 578 -7.18 -20.74 1.69
CA ARG A 578 -5.92 -21.24 1.13
C ARG A 578 -4.80 -21.25 2.17
N SER A 579 -4.65 -20.15 2.87
CA SER A 579 -3.65 -19.99 3.93
C SER A 579 -4.05 -18.90 4.93
N VAL A 580 -3.32 -18.86 6.07
CA VAL A 580 -3.41 -17.75 7.03
C VAL A 580 -2.01 -17.33 7.42
N THR A 581 -1.60 -16.14 7.05
CA THR A 581 -0.34 -15.53 7.51
C THR A 581 -0.56 -14.91 8.88
N VAL A 582 0.37 -15.14 9.79
CA VAL A 582 0.37 -14.59 11.14
C VAL A 582 1.73 -13.97 11.44
N LEU A 583 1.71 -12.72 11.88
CA LEU A 583 2.88 -11.98 12.35
C LEU A 583 2.67 -11.59 13.81
N ASN A 584 3.58 -12.00 14.68
CA ASN A 584 3.59 -11.48 16.05
C ASN A 584 4.07 -10.01 16.03
N THR A 585 3.21 -9.09 16.46
CA THR A 585 3.48 -7.64 16.40
C THR A 585 3.99 -7.04 17.71
N VAL A 586 4.36 -7.86 18.69
CA VAL A 586 4.88 -7.41 19.98
C VAL A 586 6.25 -7.98 20.29
N ILE A 587 6.92 -7.41 21.29
CA ILE A 587 8.24 -7.84 21.79
C ILE A 587 8.21 -9.05 22.71
N MET A 588 7.01 -9.60 22.96
CA MET A 588 6.83 -10.83 23.73
C MET A 588 6.52 -12.00 22.81
N THR A 589 6.94 -13.19 23.18
CA THR A 589 6.50 -14.40 22.50
C THR A 589 4.99 -14.59 22.69
N GLN A 590 4.25 -14.60 21.58
CA GLN A 590 2.84 -14.95 21.57
C GLN A 590 2.72 -16.45 21.95
N ARG A 591 1.98 -16.74 23.01
CA ARG A 591 1.72 -18.13 23.43
C ARG A 591 0.92 -18.87 22.35
N PRO A 592 0.98 -20.23 22.34
CA PRO A 592 0.09 -20.99 21.46
C PRO A 592 -1.36 -20.58 21.66
N PHE A 593 -2.08 -20.37 20.56
CA PHE A 593 -3.49 -19.97 20.58
C PHE A 593 -4.30 -20.72 19.54
N ARG A 594 -5.60 -20.82 19.77
CA ARG A 594 -6.53 -21.48 18.86
C ARG A 594 -7.07 -20.50 17.83
N LEU A 595 -6.92 -20.87 16.56
CA LEU A 595 -7.46 -20.13 15.42
C LEU A 595 -8.67 -20.88 14.87
N LEU A 596 -9.83 -20.23 14.85
CA LEU A 596 -11.05 -20.69 14.20
C LEU A 596 -10.91 -20.48 12.70
N LEU A 597 -11.28 -21.47 11.89
CA LEU A 597 -11.12 -21.45 10.43
C LEU A 597 -12.47 -21.72 9.75
N ARG A 598 -12.75 -20.98 8.69
CA ARG A 598 -13.92 -21.19 7.83
C ARG A 598 -13.50 -21.29 6.38
N GLY A 599 -14.31 -21.90 5.54
CA GLY A 599 -13.94 -22.16 4.14
C GLY A 599 -12.91 -23.30 3.98
N VAL A 600 -12.72 -24.13 5.02
CA VAL A 600 -11.84 -25.31 4.95
C VAL A 600 -12.62 -26.50 4.43
N PRO A 601 -12.24 -27.10 3.26
CA PRO A 601 -12.94 -28.26 2.72
C PRO A 601 -12.97 -29.45 3.69
N ASP A 602 -14.07 -30.22 3.72
CA ASP A 602 -14.27 -31.33 4.67
C ASP A 602 -13.23 -32.44 4.60
N ARG A 603 -12.66 -32.64 3.42
CA ARG A 603 -11.59 -33.60 3.20
C ARG A 603 -10.26 -33.25 3.88
N VAL A 604 -10.03 -31.97 4.19
CA VAL A 604 -8.78 -31.50 4.79
C VAL A 604 -8.78 -31.77 6.29
N LYS A 605 -7.86 -32.59 6.77
CA LYS A 605 -7.73 -32.99 8.19
C LYS A 605 -6.51 -32.39 8.88
N THR A 606 -5.55 -31.94 8.10
CA THR A 606 -4.29 -31.35 8.58
C THR A 606 -4.02 -30.05 7.87
N ALA A 607 -3.32 -29.16 8.54
CA ALA A 607 -2.71 -27.96 7.95
C ALA A 607 -1.22 -28.00 8.28
N VAL A 608 -0.42 -27.22 7.60
CA VAL A 608 1.03 -27.18 7.84
C VAL A 608 1.41 -25.74 8.21
N TRP A 609 2.01 -25.58 9.38
CA TRP A 609 2.61 -24.32 9.81
C TRP A 609 4.00 -24.18 9.21
N TRP A 610 4.23 -23.08 8.51
CA TRP A 610 5.48 -22.69 7.92
C TRP A 610 6.00 -21.42 8.59
N SER A 611 7.30 -21.41 8.89
CA SER A 611 8.00 -20.22 9.36
C SER A 611 9.38 -20.18 8.71
N PRO A 612 9.91 -19.02 8.32
CA PRO A 612 11.25 -18.92 7.75
C PRO A 612 12.31 -19.55 8.65
N SER A 613 13.23 -20.30 8.05
CA SER A 613 14.34 -20.99 8.75
C SER A 613 13.93 -22.08 9.75
N GLU A 614 12.66 -22.48 9.77
CA GLU A 614 12.15 -23.58 10.61
C GLU A 614 11.62 -24.74 9.76
N THR A 615 11.66 -25.94 10.31
CA THR A 615 11.04 -27.11 9.67
C THR A 615 9.51 -26.96 9.72
N PRO A 616 8.79 -27.18 8.61
CA PRO A 616 7.35 -27.12 8.59
C PRO A 616 6.70 -28.10 9.57
N VAL A 617 5.71 -27.63 10.33
CA VAL A 617 5.06 -28.39 11.41
C VAL A 617 3.64 -28.78 10.99
N PRO A 618 3.30 -30.08 10.86
CA PRO A 618 1.93 -30.50 10.60
C PRO A 618 1.06 -30.26 11.84
N LEU A 619 -0.12 -29.64 11.64
CA LEU A 619 -1.09 -29.33 12.68
C LEU A 619 -2.42 -30.01 12.37
N LYS A 620 -3.03 -30.62 13.39
CA LYS A 620 -4.34 -31.27 13.25
C LYS A 620 -5.47 -30.23 13.23
N ILE A 621 -6.32 -30.28 12.22
CA ILE A 621 -7.58 -29.53 12.18
C ILE A 621 -8.63 -30.28 13.02
N ARG A 622 -9.20 -29.62 14.01
CA ARG A 622 -10.33 -30.11 14.80
C ARG A 622 -11.62 -29.54 14.21
N ARG A 623 -12.68 -30.35 14.19
CA ARG A 623 -14.03 -29.96 13.76
C ARG A 623 -15.01 -30.19 14.90
N GLU A 624 -15.61 -29.12 15.38
CA GLU A 624 -16.56 -29.13 16.47
C GLU A 624 -17.72 -28.20 16.11
N ASN A 625 -18.96 -28.68 16.17
CA ASN A 625 -20.17 -27.90 15.89
C ASN A 625 -20.13 -27.13 14.56
N GLY A 626 -19.56 -27.74 13.50
CA GLY A 626 -19.45 -27.11 12.18
C GLY A 626 -18.31 -26.09 12.04
N VAL A 627 -17.54 -25.83 13.09
CA VAL A 627 -16.39 -24.91 13.07
C VAL A 627 -15.09 -25.70 13.04
N CYS A 628 -14.20 -25.34 12.12
CA CYS A 628 -12.84 -25.87 12.10
C CYS A 628 -11.94 -25.04 13.02
N SER A 629 -10.98 -25.67 13.66
CA SER A 629 -9.96 -24.96 14.43
C SER A 629 -8.61 -25.66 14.40
N VAL A 630 -7.57 -24.87 14.59
CA VAL A 630 -6.17 -25.32 14.70
C VAL A 630 -5.51 -24.58 15.85
N THR A 631 -4.61 -25.24 16.58
CA THR A 631 -3.77 -24.57 17.58
C THR A 631 -2.44 -24.24 16.92
N LEU A 632 -2.13 -22.96 16.80
CA LEU A 632 -0.85 -22.47 16.31
C LEU A 632 0.21 -22.62 17.41
N PRO A 633 1.50 -22.84 17.03
CA PRO A 633 2.60 -22.89 18.00
C PRO A 633 2.85 -21.50 18.61
N ALA A 634 3.77 -21.43 19.56
CA ALA A 634 4.29 -20.15 20.04
C ALA A 634 5.00 -19.42 18.91
N ILE A 635 4.82 -18.09 18.83
CA ILE A 635 5.38 -17.25 17.79
C ILE A 635 6.29 -16.20 18.46
N ALA A 636 7.57 -16.22 18.12
CA ALA A 636 8.55 -15.30 18.70
C ALA A 636 8.27 -13.83 18.32
N PRO A 637 8.84 -12.84 19.03
CA PRO A 637 8.71 -11.44 18.70
C PRO A 637 9.06 -11.16 17.24
N TRP A 638 8.19 -10.45 16.51
CA TRP A 638 8.37 -10.09 15.09
C TRP A 638 8.62 -11.29 14.16
N GLN A 639 8.31 -12.50 14.61
CA GLN A 639 8.31 -13.69 13.76
C GLN A 639 7.04 -13.70 12.90
N ILE A 640 7.23 -14.00 11.62
CA ILE A 640 6.16 -14.24 10.66
C ILE A 640 6.12 -15.71 10.28
N GLY A 641 4.93 -16.24 10.12
CA GLY A 641 4.71 -17.58 9.59
C GLY A 641 3.36 -17.66 8.90
N TRP A 642 3.09 -18.78 8.26
CA TRP A 642 1.79 -19.01 7.63
C TRP A 642 1.32 -20.45 7.78
N LEU A 643 0.02 -20.59 7.91
CA LEU A 643 -0.68 -21.86 7.95
C LEU A 643 -1.14 -22.19 6.52
N LYS A 644 -0.57 -23.21 5.92
CA LYS A 644 -1.05 -23.76 4.64
C LYS A 644 -2.20 -24.73 4.89
N ILE A 645 -3.33 -24.51 4.21
CA ILE A 645 -4.48 -25.41 4.17
C ILE A 645 -4.36 -26.26 2.91
N SER A 646 -4.27 -27.57 3.03
CA SER A 646 -4.00 -28.49 1.89
C SER A 646 -5.09 -29.51 1.68
#